data_d3283387b10d2fe96b2e993285829a82
#
_entry.id   d3283387b10d2fe96b2e993285829a82
#
_cell.length_a   1.000
_cell.length_b   1.000
_cell.length_c   1.000
_cell.angle_alpha   90.00
_cell.angle_beta   90.00
_cell.angle_gamma   90.00
#
_symmetry.space_group_name_H-M   'P 1'
#
loop_
_entity.id
_entity.type
_entity.pdbx_description
1 polymer ?
#
loop_
_entity_poly.entity_id
_entity_poly.type
_entity_poly.pdbx_seq_one_letter_code
_entity_poly.pdbx_strand_id
1 'polypeptide(L)'
;MFRVVAVVVLLLQCSASRADGPLPPLQISGIYPHLAVFNEYGECGIGAVEPWAGRLWFLTYPPHFRTGSTDKLYSVDEGMNVTVRPESVGGTHANRMIHAESNQLIIGPYFIDAQGNVRAADVKTNLVGRMTATARHLVDPASKVYFYDMEGPVYEVDVHTLRATRLFSKPVPGWHGKGAYSGQGVLVVANNGEVAAGKDDGTWEMPLEKWSKGPEEAGVLAEWNGKDKAWRIVSRRQHTEVTGPGGIRGARNEADPIWSTGWDRRSVLLDVRDATDGAWHTYRLPKASHTYDPKHGWYTEWPRIRQIAPAVGDRPARLMMTMHGMMFDFPETFAVGHAAGIRPINSHLRYVPDFCEWGGRVVLAADDTSVMQNPMAGVSQSNLWFGRAERLASDFGPPAGWGGVWLGDAIKADQPSDPYLLAGFGKRVLFLSHTADAEVTFTLEIDERGDGHWRKWEALKVGPRGARFYEIPAEVRGEWVRLTADKETTATAYFHYLTPRKAQGPDNLFDALAPVGAGEGPREILRPGKDRDLLLIAPGGGGEALYGVDAKLAFRRIDDKVKLADVHKLNDLPPSPFGVDAASVYVEAGGKRWRLPKGDAAFDKVMVGNSARAIREVESERNLVNVHGTFYEAPRSDANAAGKADWRNIKPIASHGLAIADYCTWRGLLVLAGTKAGARPDGHYFEAAGEKGRGLWFGAVDDLWRLGKPVGHGGPWFETAVEAGKPSDPYLMTNYDRKTLTLSHDAAVPVTFTVELDPTNTGEWRPYTQITVGTGAMVSKALGPEAAAYWVRVVADRACRATATFVYE
;
A
#
# COMPACT_ATOMS: atom_id res chain seq x y z
N MET A 1 -15.62 -76.98 -17.14
CA MET A 1 -16.52 -76.32 -18.08
C MET A 1 -16.70 -74.83 -17.59
N PHE A 2 -15.84 -73.91 -17.92
CA PHE A 2 -15.94 -72.49 -17.54
C PHE A 2 -16.59 -71.74 -18.70
N ARG A 3 -17.69 -71.09 -18.42
CA ARG A 3 -18.28 -70.10 -19.38
C ARG A 3 -17.68 -68.70 -19.13
N VAL A 4 -17.01 -68.15 -20.14
CA VAL A 4 -16.54 -66.77 -20.21
C VAL A 4 -17.73 -65.94 -20.66
N VAL A 5 -18.11 -64.94 -19.83
CA VAL A 5 -19.07 -63.90 -20.20
C VAL A 5 -18.26 -62.65 -20.63
N ALA A 6 -18.34 -62.33 -21.89
CA ALA A 6 -17.78 -61.08 -22.43
C ALA A 6 -18.74 -59.94 -22.16
N VAL A 7 -18.28 -58.94 -21.42
CA VAL A 7 -18.99 -57.66 -21.23
C VAL A 7 -18.52 -56.69 -22.31
N VAL A 8 -19.41 -56.37 -23.24
CA VAL A 8 -19.22 -55.35 -24.24
C VAL A 8 -19.56 -54.00 -23.61
N VAL A 9 -18.57 -53.16 -23.36
CA VAL A 9 -18.74 -51.77 -22.93
C VAL A 9 -18.98 -50.91 -24.16
N LEU A 10 -20.20 -50.49 -24.39
CA LEU A 10 -20.57 -49.46 -25.36
C LEU A 10 -20.09 -48.11 -24.82
N LEU A 11 -19.02 -47.56 -25.39
CA LEU A 11 -18.64 -46.15 -25.23
C LEU A 11 -19.62 -45.28 -26.05
N LEU A 12 -20.60 -44.72 -25.41
CA LEU A 12 -21.36 -43.59 -25.92
C LEU A 12 -20.47 -42.34 -25.91
N GLN A 13 -19.94 -41.95 -27.06
CA GLN A 13 -19.38 -40.62 -27.27
C GLN A 13 -20.53 -39.62 -27.26
N CYS A 14 -20.78 -39.02 -26.11
CA CYS A 14 -21.50 -37.76 -26.05
C CYS A 14 -20.65 -36.66 -26.67
N SER A 15 -20.88 -36.37 -27.94
CA SER A 15 -20.48 -35.09 -28.55
C SER A 15 -21.34 -33.98 -27.92
N ALA A 16 -20.82 -33.39 -26.85
CA ALA A 16 -21.37 -32.16 -26.33
C ALA A 16 -21.14 -31.07 -27.39
N SER A 17 -22.23 -30.70 -28.10
CA SER A 17 -22.26 -29.48 -28.88
C SER A 17 -21.96 -28.33 -27.92
N ARG A 18 -20.79 -27.70 -28.06
CA ARG A 18 -20.52 -26.43 -27.42
C ARG A 18 -21.62 -25.47 -27.88
N ALA A 19 -22.47 -25.06 -26.98
CA ALA A 19 -23.34 -23.93 -27.20
C ALA A 19 -22.44 -22.74 -27.49
N ASP A 20 -22.63 -22.08 -28.65
CA ASP A 20 -21.99 -20.81 -29.03
C ASP A 20 -22.56 -19.69 -28.14
N GLY A 21 -22.26 -19.71 -26.85
CA GLY A 21 -22.43 -18.56 -25.97
C GLY A 21 -21.29 -17.56 -26.19
N PRO A 22 -21.50 -16.27 -25.96
CA PRO A 22 -20.44 -15.29 -26.03
C PRO A 22 -19.29 -15.75 -25.13
N LEU A 23 -18.04 -15.68 -25.65
CA LEU A 23 -16.85 -15.99 -24.86
C LEU A 23 -16.84 -15.16 -23.57
N PRO A 24 -16.42 -15.73 -22.43
CA PRO A 24 -16.31 -14.98 -21.21
C PRO A 24 -15.36 -13.77 -21.42
N PRO A 25 -15.64 -12.62 -20.80
CA PRO A 25 -14.78 -11.46 -20.94
C PRO A 25 -13.35 -11.78 -20.51
N LEU A 26 -12.37 -11.22 -21.26
CA LEU A 26 -10.96 -11.40 -20.97
C LEU A 26 -10.60 -10.88 -19.58
N GLN A 27 -9.97 -11.70 -18.78
CA GLN A 27 -9.44 -11.38 -17.46
C GLN A 27 -7.94 -11.70 -17.40
N ILE A 28 -7.15 -10.81 -16.81
CA ILE A 28 -5.72 -10.99 -16.57
C ILE A 28 -5.45 -10.70 -15.09
N SER A 29 -4.92 -11.65 -14.35
CA SER A 29 -4.59 -11.53 -12.91
C SER A 29 -5.69 -10.87 -12.07
N GLY A 30 -6.95 -11.19 -12.34
CA GLY A 30 -8.09 -10.61 -11.61
C GLY A 30 -8.64 -9.31 -12.18
N ILE A 31 -8.05 -8.76 -13.22
CA ILE A 31 -8.44 -7.48 -13.83
C ILE A 31 -9.14 -7.74 -15.17
N TYR A 32 -10.24 -7.04 -15.39
CA TYR A 32 -10.95 -7.02 -16.66
C TYR A 32 -10.66 -5.70 -17.38
N PRO A 33 -9.78 -5.66 -18.42
CA PRO A 33 -9.35 -4.39 -19.04
C PRO A 33 -10.50 -3.55 -19.62
N HIS A 34 -11.63 -4.16 -19.98
CA HIS A 34 -12.80 -3.46 -20.51
C HIS A 34 -13.60 -2.72 -19.43
N LEU A 35 -13.40 -3.04 -18.14
CA LEU A 35 -14.01 -2.32 -17.02
C LEU A 35 -13.26 -1.06 -16.63
N ALA A 36 -12.10 -0.78 -17.24
CA ALA A 36 -11.34 0.43 -16.94
C ALA A 36 -12.18 1.69 -17.17
N VAL A 37 -12.13 2.57 -16.20
CA VAL A 37 -12.81 3.87 -16.21
C VAL A 37 -11.80 5.00 -16.33
N PHE A 38 -12.22 6.11 -16.87
CA PHE A 38 -11.38 7.25 -17.22
C PHE A 38 -12.10 8.54 -16.87
N ASN A 39 -11.33 9.57 -16.54
CA ASN A 39 -11.84 10.93 -16.51
C ASN A 39 -10.89 11.91 -17.22
N GLU A 40 -11.31 13.16 -17.35
CA GLU A 40 -10.55 14.23 -18.01
C GLU A 40 -9.74 15.08 -17.03
N TYR A 41 -9.66 14.66 -15.77
CA TYR A 41 -9.01 15.38 -14.69
C TYR A 41 -7.63 14.82 -14.38
N GLY A 42 -6.93 15.48 -13.47
CA GLY A 42 -5.59 15.07 -13.04
C GLY A 42 -5.52 13.71 -12.39
N GLU A 43 -6.62 13.24 -11.81
CA GLU A 43 -6.73 11.99 -11.08
C GLU A 43 -8.08 11.33 -11.37
N CYS A 44 -8.13 10.00 -11.37
CA CYS A 44 -9.36 9.20 -11.48
C CYS A 44 -9.32 8.08 -10.44
N GLY A 45 -9.98 8.27 -9.31
CA GLY A 45 -10.12 7.24 -8.28
C GLY A 45 -11.52 6.62 -8.31
N ILE A 46 -11.65 5.38 -7.83
CA ILE A 46 -12.93 4.75 -7.51
C ILE A 46 -13.18 4.92 -6.02
N GLY A 47 -13.95 5.93 -5.65
CA GLY A 47 -14.16 6.33 -4.25
C GLY A 47 -15.02 5.38 -3.43
N ALA A 48 -15.92 4.64 -4.08
CA ALA A 48 -16.80 3.68 -3.42
C ALA A 48 -17.22 2.58 -4.38
N VAL A 49 -17.34 1.34 -3.86
CA VAL A 49 -17.86 0.17 -4.58
C VAL A 49 -18.74 -0.65 -3.66
N GLU A 50 -19.94 -1.05 -4.14
CA GLU A 50 -20.90 -1.81 -3.34
C GLU A 50 -21.87 -2.62 -4.20
N PRO A 51 -22.16 -3.89 -3.87
CA PRO A 51 -23.22 -4.67 -4.50
C PRO A 51 -24.62 -4.23 -4.02
N TRP A 52 -25.51 -4.02 -4.96
CA TRP A 52 -26.92 -3.69 -4.69
C TRP A 52 -27.83 -4.03 -5.86
N ALA A 53 -29.06 -4.45 -5.59
CA ALA A 53 -30.07 -4.72 -6.61
C ALA A 53 -29.57 -5.61 -7.77
N GLY A 54 -28.81 -6.68 -7.45
CA GLY A 54 -28.27 -7.63 -8.44
C GLY A 54 -27.13 -7.10 -9.29
N ARG A 55 -26.54 -5.97 -8.93
CA ARG A 55 -25.41 -5.34 -9.65
C ARG A 55 -24.32 -4.91 -8.70
N LEU A 56 -23.11 -4.75 -9.23
CA LEU A 56 -22.03 -4.06 -8.56
C LEU A 56 -22.06 -2.58 -8.97
N TRP A 57 -22.15 -1.69 -8.00
CA TRP A 57 -22.17 -0.23 -8.22
C TRP A 57 -20.85 0.37 -7.79
N PHE A 58 -20.35 1.32 -8.56
CA PHE A 58 -19.18 2.10 -8.18
C PHE A 58 -19.22 3.48 -8.83
N LEU A 59 -18.47 4.41 -8.26
CA LEU A 59 -18.36 5.77 -8.78
C LEU A 59 -16.89 6.19 -8.85
N THR A 60 -16.59 7.02 -9.87
CA THR A 60 -15.32 7.71 -9.98
C THR A 60 -15.38 9.10 -9.36
N TYR A 61 -14.27 9.61 -8.98
CA TYR A 61 -14.10 10.95 -8.46
C TYR A 61 -12.86 11.65 -9.04
N PRO A 62 -12.93 12.98 -9.32
CA PRO A 62 -11.76 13.80 -9.51
C PRO A 62 -11.40 14.48 -8.18
N PRO A 63 -10.15 14.94 -7.99
CA PRO A 63 -9.81 15.74 -6.83
C PRO A 63 -10.51 17.11 -6.88
N HIS A 64 -10.90 17.62 -5.71
CA HIS A 64 -11.29 19.01 -5.43
C HIS A 64 -12.58 19.56 -6.04
N PHE A 65 -13.48 18.75 -6.58
CA PHE A 65 -14.77 19.19 -7.12
C PHE A 65 -15.88 19.09 -6.08
N ARG A 66 -16.54 20.21 -5.77
CA ARG A 66 -17.58 20.30 -4.74
C ARG A 66 -19.01 20.39 -5.29
N THR A 67 -19.18 20.82 -6.53
CA THR A 67 -20.49 21.13 -7.14
C THR A 67 -20.79 20.26 -8.36
N GLY A 68 -20.28 19.04 -8.36
CA GLY A 68 -20.40 18.13 -9.50
C GLY A 68 -19.17 18.16 -10.42
N SER A 69 -19.11 17.19 -11.33
CA SER A 69 -18.05 17.01 -12.33
C SER A 69 -18.57 16.15 -13.49
N THR A 70 -17.70 15.81 -14.44
CA THR A 70 -18.01 14.85 -15.52
C THR A 70 -17.84 13.39 -15.09
N ASP A 71 -17.42 13.12 -13.85
CA ASP A 71 -17.31 11.77 -13.31
C ASP A 71 -18.65 11.05 -13.24
N LYS A 72 -18.60 9.72 -13.25
CA LYS A 72 -19.79 8.89 -13.45
C LYS A 72 -20.06 7.94 -12.31
N LEU A 73 -21.33 7.61 -12.17
CA LEU A 73 -21.81 6.41 -11.51
C LEU A 73 -21.84 5.28 -12.55
N TYR A 74 -21.35 4.12 -12.16
CA TYR A 74 -21.32 2.91 -12.97
C TYR A 74 -22.07 1.78 -12.29
N SER A 75 -22.59 0.86 -13.10
CA SER A 75 -23.05 -0.44 -12.61
C SER A 75 -22.56 -1.56 -13.50
N VAL A 76 -22.20 -2.70 -12.90
CA VAL A 76 -21.74 -3.91 -13.59
C VAL A 76 -22.70 -5.05 -13.28
N ASP A 77 -23.13 -5.80 -14.29
CA ASP A 77 -23.96 -6.97 -14.12
C ASP A 77 -23.11 -8.25 -13.95
N GLU A 78 -23.76 -9.39 -13.68
CA GLU A 78 -23.10 -10.68 -13.53
C GLU A 78 -22.35 -11.15 -14.79
N GLY A 79 -22.75 -10.67 -15.95
CA GLY A 79 -22.07 -10.88 -17.24
C GLY A 79 -20.85 -9.98 -17.45
N MET A 80 -20.48 -9.19 -16.45
CA MET A 80 -19.39 -8.20 -16.50
C MET A 80 -19.62 -7.08 -17.52
N ASN A 81 -20.88 -6.77 -17.84
CA ASN A 81 -21.21 -5.62 -18.68
C ASN A 81 -21.30 -4.37 -17.82
N VAL A 82 -20.49 -3.36 -18.16
CA VAL A 82 -20.50 -2.06 -17.49
C VAL A 82 -21.55 -1.13 -18.13
N THR A 83 -22.31 -0.46 -17.28
CA THR A 83 -23.28 0.57 -17.69
C THR A 83 -22.90 1.89 -17.03
N VAL A 84 -22.69 2.93 -17.83
CA VAL A 84 -22.56 4.31 -17.36
C VAL A 84 -23.96 4.85 -17.05
N ARG A 85 -24.19 5.34 -15.85
CA ARG A 85 -25.51 5.81 -15.44
C ARG A 85 -25.79 7.23 -15.93
N PRO A 86 -26.94 7.47 -16.56
CA PRO A 86 -27.32 8.81 -17.07
C PRO A 86 -27.58 9.83 -15.94
N GLU A 87 -27.90 9.36 -14.74
CA GLU A 87 -28.18 10.20 -13.56
C GLU A 87 -26.90 10.79 -12.94
N SER A 88 -25.74 10.50 -13.50
CA SER A 88 -24.44 10.94 -12.99
C SER A 88 -24.34 12.46 -12.89
N VAL A 89 -24.01 12.97 -11.70
CA VAL A 89 -23.74 14.38 -11.42
C VAL A 89 -22.27 14.65 -11.09
N GLY A 90 -21.50 13.60 -10.83
CA GLY A 90 -20.07 13.67 -10.52
C GLY A 90 -19.76 14.40 -9.20
N GLY A 91 -18.54 14.81 -9.05
CA GLY A 91 -17.99 15.41 -7.83
C GLY A 91 -17.03 14.46 -7.11
N THR A 92 -16.35 14.95 -6.10
CA THR A 92 -15.38 14.16 -5.33
C THR A 92 -16.08 13.43 -4.18
N HIS A 93 -16.70 12.32 -4.46
CA HIS A 93 -17.46 11.53 -3.48
C HIS A 93 -16.81 10.16 -3.23
N ALA A 94 -16.83 9.71 -1.97
CA ALA A 94 -16.34 8.40 -1.57
C ALA A 94 -17.18 7.75 -0.44
N ASN A 95 -18.35 8.33 -0.16
CA ASN A 95 -19.28 7.82 0.84
C ASN A 95 -20.16 6.70 0.28
N ARG A 96 -20.53 5.76 1.15
CA ARG A 96 -21.56 4.76 0.90
C ARG A 96 -22.17 4.26 2.19
N MET A 97 -23.42 3.84 2.10
CA MET A 97 -24.20 3.23 3.16
C MET A 97 -25.35 2.44 2.55
N ILE A 98 -25.67 1.28 3.10
CA ILE A 98 -26.95 0.63 2.88
C ILE A 98 -27.87 1.09 3.99
N HIS A 99 -28.82 1.93 3.64
CA HIS A 99 -29.85 2.41 4.56
C HIS A 99 -30.99 1.38 4.60
N ALA A 100 -30.96 0.53 5.62
CA ALA A 100 -31.88 -0.61 5.74
C ALA A 100 -33.36 -0.16 5.88
N GLU A 101 -33.60 0.93 6.60
CA GLU A 101 -34.93 1.44 6.90
C GLU A 101 -35.70 1.90 5.65
N SER A 102 -35.03 2.48 4.69
CA SER A 102 -35.64 2.88 3.40
C SER A 102 -35.33 1.89 2.27
N ASN A 103 -34.56 0.82 2.55
CA ASN A 103 -34.15 -0.20 1.59
C ASN A 103 -33.46 0.41 0.35
N GLN A 104 -32.45 1.25 0.59
CA GLN A 104 -31.67 1.95 -0.44
C GLN A 104 -30.16 1.78 -0.24
N LEU A 105 -29.43 1.69 -1.34
CA LEU A 105 -27.99 1.98 -1.36
C LEU A 105 -27.80 3.50 -1.54
N ILE A 106 -27.07 4.12 -0.64
CA ILE A 106 -26.56 5.48 -0.74
C ILE A 106 -25.09 5.37 -1.14
N ILE A 107 -24.73 5.88 -2.31
CA ILE A 107 -23.35 5.88 -2.82
C ILE A 107 -23.07 7.22 -3.50
N GLY A 108 -22.05 7.96 -3.01
CA GLY A 108 -21.93 9.36 -3.40
C GLY A 108 -23.21 10.15 -3.11
N PRO A 109 -23.66 10.99 -4.04
CA PRO A 109 -24.92 11.72 -3.93
C PRO A 109 -26.12 10.90 -4.42
N TYR A 110 -25.95 9.61 -4.75
CA TYR A 110 -26.96 8.77 -5.36
C TYR A 110 -27.67 7.91 -4.33
N PHE A 111 -29.00 7.83 -4.48
CA PHE A 111 -29.90 7.01 -3.67
C PHE A 111 -30.56 5.98 -4.60
N ILE A 112 -30.21 4.72 -4.44
CA ILE A 112 -30.56 3.61 -5.34
C ILE A 112 -31.53 2.68 -4.61
N ASP A 113 -32.74 2.53 -5.12
CA ASP A 113 -33.75 1.65 -4.53
C ASP A 113 -33.44 0.16 -4.78
N ALA A 114 -34.24 -0.73 -4.20
CA ALA A 114 -34.09 -2.17 -4.34
C ALA A 114 -34.32 -2.69 -5.77
N GLN A 115 -34.88 -1.90 -6.66
CA GLN A 115 -35.09 -2.18 -8.09
C GLN A 115 -33.95 -1.64 -8.96
N GLY A 116 -33.01 -0.90 -8.37
CA GLY A 116 -31.89 -0.28 -9.09
C GLY A 116 -32.23 1.06 -9.74
N ASN A 117 -33.36 1.69 -9.38
CA ASN A 117 -33.68 3.06 -9.83
C ASN A 117 -32.83 4.06 -9.05
N VAL A 118 -32.21 4.99 -9.76
CA VAL A 118 -31.29 5.97 -9.21
C VAL A 118 -31.95 7.33 -9.07
N ARG A 119 -31.79 7.95 -7.90
CA ARG A 119 -32.08 9.36 -7.67
C ARG A 119 -30.80 10.05 -7.21
N ALA A 120 -30.54 11.25 -7.68
CA ALA A 120 -29.36 12.02 -7.31
C ALA A 120 -29.76 13.25 -6.49
N ALA A 121 -29.07 13.49 -5.39
CA ALA A 121 -29.16 14.76 -4.66
C ALA A 121 -28.58 15.90 -5.50
N ASP A 122 -29.15 17.10 -5.34
CA ASP A 122 -28.61 18.29 -6.00
C ASP A 122 -27.30 18.72 -5.33
N VAL A 123 -26.19 18.43 -6.01
CA VAL A 123 -24.84 18.76 -5.55
C VAL A 123 -24.44 20.21 -5.81
N LYS A 124 -25.28 20.98 -6.53
CA LYS A 124 -24.96 22.38 -6.86
C LYS A 124 -25.45 23.35 -5.81
N THR A 125 -26.64 23.10 -5.24
CA THR A 125 -27.30 24.07 -4.34
C THR A 125 -27.71 23.47 -3.00
N ASN A 126 -27.88 22.15 -2.91
CA ASN A 126 -28.47 21.49 -1.75
C ASN A 126 -27.42 20.68 -0.95
N LEU A 127 -26.76 19.71 -1.57
CA LEU A 127 -25.73 18.88 -0.96
C LEU A 127 -24.35 19.24 -1.57
N VAL A 128 -23.92 20.46 -1.36
CA VAL A 128 -22.66 20.99 -1.91
C VAL A 128 -21.49 20.47 -1.08
N GLY A 129 -20.54 19.80 -1.73
CA GLY A 129 -19.34 19.35 -1.06
C GLY A 129 -18.70 18.10 -1.66
N ARG A 130 -17.70 17.58 -0.96
CA ARG A 130 -16.98 16.34 -1.27
C ARG A 130 -17.33 15.30 -0.21
N MET A 131 -18.48 14.65 -0.34
CA MET A 131 -19.00 13.73 0.68
C MET A 131 -18.12 12.49 0.80
N THR A 132 -17.59 12.21 1.97
CA THR A 132 -16.67 11.11 2.22
C THR A 132 -17.25 10.01 3.10
N ALA A 133 -18.26 10.35 3.92
CA ALA A 133 -18.92 9.34 4.73
C ALA A 133 -20.43 9.62 4.86
N THR A 134 -21.18 8.56 5.09
CA THR A 134 -22.59 8.57 5.43
C THR A 134 -22.80 7.74 6.68
N ALA A 135 -23.57 8.28 7.65
CA ALA A 135 -23.86 7.60 8.89
C ALA A 135 -25.37 7.61 9.18
N ARG A 136 -25.85 6.61 9.89
CA ARG A 136 -27.26 6.50 10.30
C ARG A 136 -27.63 7.64 11.25
N HIS A 137 -28.83 8.19 11.09
CA HIS A 137 -29.26 9.30 11.94
C HIS A 137 -29.55 8.85 13.37
N LEU A 138 -29.12 9.62 14.39
CA LEU A 138 -29.22 9.26 15.81
C LEU A 138 -30.68 9.26 16.35
N VAL A 139 -31.53 10.13 15.80
CA VAL A 139 -32.87 10.38 16.36
C VAL A 139 -33.97 9.90 15.42
N ASP A 140 -33.81 10.10 14.12
CA ASP A 140 -34.77 9.71 13.08
C ASP A 140 -34.07 8.84 12.01
N PRO A 141 -33.66 7.62 12.37
CA PRO A 141 -32.97 6.73 11.42
C PRO A 141 -33.88 6.18 10.31
N ALA A 142 -35.23 6.31 10.44
CA ALA A 142 -36.16 5.85 9.43
C ALA A 142 -36.19 6.76 8.20
N SER A 143 -35.98 8.06 8.40
CA SER A 143 -36.15 9.07 7.37
C SER A 143 -34.86 9.81 7.00
N LYS A 144 -33.82 9.73 7.83
CA LYS A 144 -32.64 10.60 7.71
C LYS A 144 -31.32 9.88 7.87
N VAL A 145 -30.29 10.49 7.28
CA VAL A 145 -28.88 10.09 7.44
C VAL A 145 -28.02 11.33 7.63
N TYR A 146 -26.81 11.14 8.20
CA TYR A 146 -25.78 12.16 8.21
C TYR A 146 -24.82 11.96 7.05
N PHE A 147 -24.40 13.06 6.43
CA PHE A 147 -23.29 13.11 5.51
C PHE A 147 -22.16 13.93 6.11
N TYR A 148 -20.94 13.43 5.99
CA TYR A 148 -19.75 14.14 6.40
C TYR A 148 -18.90 14.49 5.17
N ASP A 149 -18.51 15.75 5.10
CA ASP A 149 -17.81 16.35 3.97
C ASP A 149 -16.31 16.41 4.25
N MET A 150 -15.50 16.33 3.18
CA MET A 150 -14.03 16.38 3.25
C MET A 150 -13.52 17.71 3.85
N GLU A 151 -14.20 18.83 3.64
CA GLU A 151 -13.88 20.14 4.22
C GLU A 151 -14.41 20.31 5.66
N GLY A 152 -15.16 19.34 6.17
CA GLY A 152 -15.66 19.30 7.54
C GLY A 152 -17.15 19.57 7.78
N PRO A 153 -17.95 20.10 6.82
CA PRO A 153 -19.39 20.22 7.01
C PRO A 153 -20.07 18.89 7.36
N VAL A 154 -21.09 18.96 8.20
CA VAL A 154 -22.00 17.84 8.50
C VAL A 154 -23.40 18.22 8.05
N TYR A 155 -24.01 17.35 7.26
CA TYR A 155 -25.38 17.52 6.76
C TYR A 155 -26.29 16.46 7.34
N GLU A 156 -27.55 16.83 7.57
CA GLU A 156 -28.68 15.93 7.72
C GLU A 156 -29.38 15.84 6.38
N VAL A 157 -29.62 14.65 5.87
CA VAL A 157 -30.28 14.42 4.56
C VAL A 157 -31.48 13.51 4.74
N ASP A 158 -32.63 13.96 4.26
CA ASP A 158 -33.85 13.17 4.19
C ASP A 158 -33.77 12.19 3.02
N VAL A 159 -33.86 10.88 3.30
CA VAL A 159 -33.65 9.81 2.30
C VAL A 159 -34.81 9.68 1.29
N HIS A 160 -35.96 10.27 1.58
CA HIS A 160 -37.15 10.22 0.71
C HIS A 160 -37.20 11.43 -0.23
N THR A 161 -36.93 12.61 0.26
CA THR A 161 -37.00 13.88 -0.48
C THR A 161 -35.65 14.34 -1.03
N LEU A 162 -34.56 13.78 -0.54
CA LEU A 162 -33.14 14.15 -0.81
C LEU A 162 -32.81 15.59 -0.39
N ARG A 163 -33.64 16.18 0.49
CA ARG A 163 -33.39 17.52 1.03
C ARG A 163 -32.26 17.43 2.07
N ALA A 164 -31.19 18.22 1.89
CA ALA A 164 -30.09 18.35 2.82
C ALA A 164 -30.23 19.62 3.66
N THR A 165 -29.90 19.51 4.94
CA THR A 165 -29.76 20.62 5.88
C THR A 165 -28.37 20.57 6.48
N ARG A 166 -27.57 21.63 6.29
CA ARG A 166 -26.25 21.71 6.91
C ARG A 166 -26.39 21.98 8.41
N LEU A 167 -26.02 20.99 9.23
CA LEU A 167 -26.06 21.10 10.68
C LEU A 167 -24.84 21.88 11.22
N PHE A 168 -23.68 21.60 10.66
CA PHE A 168 -22.42 22.23 11.07
C PHE A 168 -21.59 22.61 9.85
N SER A 169 -20.95 23.78 9.91
CA SER A 169 -20.02 24.21 8.85
C SER A 169 -18.63 23.60 9.02
N LYS A 170 -18.12 23.56 10.26
CA LYS A 170 -16.84 22.93 10.61
C LYS A 170 -16.78 22.68 12.12
N PRO A 171 -17.38 21.56 12.61
CA PRO A 171 -17.50 21.35 14.05
C PRO A 171 -16.20 20.92 14.73
N VAL A 172 -15.24 20.40 13.97
CA VAL A 172 -13.98 19.87 14.48
C VAL A 172 -12.79 20.42 13.70
N PRO A 173 -11.61 20.51 14.31
CA PRO A 173 -10.40 20.92 13.60
C PRO A 173 -9.97 19.87 12.57
N GLY A 174 -9.05 20.25 11.68
CA GLY A 174 -8.50 19.37 10.64
C GLY A 174 -9.26 19.47 9.33
N TRP A 175 -8.69 18.86 8.30
CA TRP A 175 -9.20 18.75 6.94
C TRP A 175 -9.28 17.29 6.52
N HIS A 176 -9.76 17.05 5.31
CA HIS A 176 -9.91 15.72 4.76
C HIS A 176 -10.75 14.83 5.67
N GLY A 177 -11.99 15.26 5.91
CA GLY A 177 -13.00 14.36 6.45
C GLY A 177 -13.02 13.06 5.68
N LYS A 178 -13.00 11.92 6.39
CA LYS A 178 -12.88 10.60 5.80
C LYS A 178 -13.98 9.66 6.24
N GLY A 179 -14.08 9.38 7.53
CA GLY A 179 -15.00 8.42 8.11
C GLY A 179 -16.09 9.07 8.95
N ALA A 180 -17.28 8.46 8.98
CA ALA A 180 -18.33 8.74 9.95
C ALA A 180 -19.12 7.46 10.23
N TYR A 181 -19.52 7.29 11.49
CA TYR A 181 -20.32 6.16 11.93
C TYR A 181 -21.14 6.56 13.16
N SER A 182 -22.36 6.06 13.26
CA SER A 182 -23.21 6.29 14.44
C SER A 182 -23.50 4.98 15.17
N GLY A 183 -23.41 5.01 16.48
CA GLY A 183 -23.68 3.92 17.41
C GLY A 183 -23.43 4.40 18.82
N GLN A 184 -23.86 3.64 19.81
CA GLN A 184 -23.69 3.97 21.24
C GLN A 184 -24.19 5.40 21.57
N GLY A 185 -25.25 5.86 20.89
CA GLY A 185 -25.82 7.18 21.11
C GLY A 185 -24.99 8.37 20.58
N VAL A 186 -23.91 8.13 19.80
CA VAL A 186 -23.04 9.18 19.26
C VAL A 186 -22.85 9.06 17.76
N LEU A 187 -22.63 10.20 17.10
CA LEU A 187 -22.03 10.28 15.76
C LEU A 187 -20.52 10.50 15.92
N VAL A 188 -19.73 9.61 15.39
CA VAL A 188 -18.27 9.72 15.38
C VAL A 188 -17.80 10.11 13.98
N VAL A 189 -16.87 11.07 13.91
CA VAL A 189 -16.24 11.49 12.65
C VAL A 189 -14.72 11.42 12.74
N ALA A 190 -14.09 11.14 11.61
CA ALA A 190 -12.65 11.06 11.48
C ALA A 190 -12.15 11.93 10.32
N ASN A 191 -11.02 12.61 10.52
CA ASN A 191 -10.27 13.21 9.43
C ASN A 191 -8.78 12.95 9.59
N ASN A 192 -8.06 12.94 8.48
CA ASN A 192 -6.62 12.71 8.51
C ASN A 192 -5.82 14.01 8.52
N GLY A 193 -6.47 15.14 8.56
CA GLY A 193 -5.82 16.44 8.58
C GLY A 193 -4.94 16.68 7.38
N GLU A 194 -4.52 17.91 7.26
CA GLU A 194 -3.51 18.30 6.29
C GLU A 194 -2.52 19.24 6.98
N VAL A 195 -1.25 18.96 6.80
CA VAL A 195 -0.18 19.79 7.35
C VAL A 195 -0.02 21.07 6.52
N ALA A 196 -0.55 21.08 5.30
CA ALA A 196 -0.54 22.25 4.44
C ALA A 196 -1.84 23.07 4.58
N ALA A 197 -1.63 24.29 4.73
CA ALA A 197 -2.41 25.48 4.72
C ALA A 197 -3.79 25.47 4.05
N GLY A 198 -4.83 25.71 4.82
CA GLY A 198 -6.15 26.10 4.32
C GLY A 198 -6.68 27.34 5.01
N LYS A 199 -7.70 27.99 4.50
CA LYS A 199 -8.36 29.12 5.13
C LYS A 199 -9.49 28.67 6.06
N ASP A 200 -9.70 29.40 7.15
CA ASP A 200 -10.78 29.15 8.13
C ASP A 200 -12.19 29.22 7.52
N ASP A 201 -12.35 29.82 6.35
CA ASP A 201 -13.60 29.99 5.66
C ASP A 201 -14.02 28.77 4.81
N GLY A 202 -13.33 27.66 4.94
CA GLY A 202 -13.55 26.47 4.12
C GLY A 202 -12.76 26.50 2.80
N THR A 203 -11.88 27.44 2.60
CA THR A 203 -10.92 27.49 1.52
C THR A 203 -9.54 26.94 1.96
N TRP A 204 -8.68 26.61 1.02
CA TRP A 204 -7.49 25.77 1.19
C TRP A 204 -6.29 26.41 1.92
N GLU A 205 -6.43 27.59 2.52
CA GLU A 205 -5.28 28.34 3.00
C GLU A 205 -5.37 28.69 4.49
N MET A 206 -5.18 27.72 5.39
CA MET A 206 -4.96 28.04 6.79
C MET A 206 -3.48 27.91 7.17
N PRO A 207 -2.86 28.90 7.82
CA PRO A 207 -1.48 28.81 8.28
C PRO A 207 -1.26 27.61 9.18
N LEU A 208 -0.18 26.87 8.96
CA LEU A 208 0.18 25.64 9.67
C LEU A 208 0.18 25.81 11.19
N GLU A 209 0.66 26.96 11.68
CA GLU A 209 0.70 27.32 13.10
C GLU A 209 -0.66 27.42 13.79
N LYS A 210 -1.75 27.53 13.03
CA LYS A 210 -3.12 27.53 13.57
C LYS A 210 -3.71 26.13 13.70
N TRP A 211 -3.10 25.10 13.09
CA TRP A 211 -3.68 23.78 12.96
C TRP A 211 -3.14 22.76 13.94
N SER A 212 -1.86 22.72 14.10
CA SER A 212 -1.22 21.73 14.94
C SER A 212 0.21 22.13 15.27
N LYS A 213 0.72 21.57 16.35
CA LYS A 213 2.13 21.67 16.71
C LYS A 213 3.03 20.73 15.87
N GLY A 214 2.46 20.02 14.91
CA GLY A 214 3.17 19.10 14.03
C GLY A 214 2.23 18.13 13.33
N PRO A 215 2.75 17.26 12.45
CA PRO A 215 1.96 16.29 11.68
C PRO A 215 1.07 15.38 12.52
N GLU A 216 1.48 15.08 13.74
CA GLU A 216 0.76 14.18 14.64
C GLU A 216 -0.53 14.75 15.18
N GLU A 217 -0.68 16.08 15.17
CA GLU A 217 -1.89 16.77 15.60
C GLU A 217 -2.74 17.29 14.42
N ALA A 218 -2.41 16.89 13.20
CA ALA A 218 -3.09 17.40 12.01
C ALA A 218 -4.52 16.86 11.87
N GLY A 219 -4.77 15.61 12.27
CA GLY A 219 -6.07 14.96 12.15
C GLY A 219 -6.94 15.05 13.39
N VAL A 220 -8.09 14.40 13.34
CA VAL A 220 -9.01 14.29 14.45
C VAL A 220 -9.85 13.02 14.40
N LEU A 221 -10.11 12.46 15.59
CA LEU A 221 -11.25 11.61 15.88
C LEU A 221 -12.13 12.37 16.88
N ALA A 222 -13.41 12.50 16.59
CA ALA A 222 -14.33 13.26 17.43
C ALA A 222 -15.73 12.64 17.46
N GLU A 223 -16.48 12.88 18.52
CA GLU A 223 -17.83 12.36 18.69
C GLU A 223 -18.82 13.47 19.08
N TRP A 224 -20.06 13.29 18.68
CA TRP A 224 -21.19 14.19 18.97
C TRP A 224 -22.41 13.39 19.42
N ASN A 225 -23.06 13.81 20.49
CA ASN A 225 -24.21 13.12 21.08
C ASN A 225 -25.59 13.49 20.51
N GLY A 226 -25.61 14.19 19.36
CA GLY A 226 -26.86 14.58 18.70
C GLY A 226 -27.56 15.78 19.30
N LYS A 227 -27.09 16.38 20.39
CA LYS A 227 -27.78 17.46 21.15
C LYS A 227 -26.89 18.67 21.40
N ASP A 228 -25.65 18.47 21.78
CA ASP A 228 -24.76 19.54 22.21
C ASP A 228 -24.27 20.36 21.01
N LYS A 229 -23.93 21.61 21.24
CA LYS A 229 -23.32 22.45 20.19
C LYS A 229 -21.84 22.12 19.96
N ALA A 230 -21.16 21.58 20.96
CA ALA A 230 -19.76 21.22 20.94
C ALA A 230 -19.57 19.73 20.69
N TRP A 231 -18.49 19.41 19.97
CA TRP A 231 -18.04 18.04 19.77
C TRP A 231 -16.94 17.68 20.77
N ARG A 232 -16.93 16.45 21.24
CA ARG A 232 -15.83 15.92 22.06
C ARG A 232 -14.70 15.48 21.13
N ILE A 233 -13.52 16.10 21.29
CA ILE A 233 -12.31 15.66 20.59
C ILE A 233 -11.74 14.45 21.36
N VAL A 234 -11.64 13.31 20.67
CA VAL A 234 -11.11 12.05 21.20
C VAL A 234 -9.59 11.99 21.00
N SER A 235 -9.14 12.28 19.77
CA SER A 235 -7.74 12.18 19.38
C SER A 235 -7.38 13.28 18.40
N ARG A 236 -6.12 13.73 18.44
CA ARG A 236 -5.54 14.68 17.48
C ARG A 236 -4.49 13.98 16.61
N ARG A 237 -4.74 12.73 16.24
CA ARG A 237 -3.97 11.94 15.27
C ARG A 237 -4.73 11.85 13.96
N GLN A 238 -4.08 11.36 12.92
CA GLN A 238 -4.70 11.13 11.62
C GLN A 238 -5.59 9.90 11.68
N HIS A 239 -6.85 10.05 11.28
CA HIS A 239 -7.84 8.97 11.22
C HIS A 239 -8.56 9.00 9.88
N THR A 240 -8.95 7.84 9.37
CA THR A 240 -9.55 7.70 8.04
C THR A 240 -10.84 6.92 8.03
N GLU A 241 -11.00 5.91 8.85
CA GLU A 241 -12.21 5.10 8.91
C GLU A 241 -12.87 5.24 10.27
N VAL A 242 -14.19 5.26 10.29
CA VAL A 242 -15.00 4.95 11.46
C VAL A 242 -16.07 3.96 11.05
N THR A 243 -16.14 2.82 11.72
CA THR A 243 -17.09 1.75 11.44
C THR A 243 -17.37 0.92 12.69
N GLY A 244 -18.04 -0.20 12.54
CA GLY A 244 -18.33 -1.16 13.60
C GLY A 244 -18.78 -2.50 13.01
N PRO A 245 -19.20 -3.46 13.81
CA PRO A 245 -19.64 -4.78 13.34
C PRO A 245 -20.76 -4.75 12.29
N GLY A 246 -21.60 -3.72 12.28
CA GLY A 246 -22.65 -3.53 11.27
C GLY A 246 -22.15 -2.99 9.94
N GLY A 247 -20.88 -2.53 9.88
CA GLY A 247 -20.27 -2.01 8.66
C GLY A 247 -21.08 -0.90 8.01
N ILE A 248 -21.21 -0.93 6.69
CA ILE A 248 -21.96 0.08 5.90
C ILE A 248 -23.46 0.10 6.16
N ARG A 249 -24.02 -0.84 6.93
CA ARG A 249 -25.42 -0.83 7.37
C ARG A 249 -25.64 -0.03 8.66
N GLY A 250 -24.55 0.47 9.28
CA GLY A 250 -24.59 1.14 10.58
C GLY A 250 -24.62 0.15 11.75
N ALA A 251 -24.59 0.64 12.98
CA ALA A 251 -24.61 -0.18 14.19
C ALA A 251 -25.84 -1.08 14.23
N ARG A 252 -25.64 -2.34 14.60
CA ARG A 252 -26.74 -3.34 14.76
C ARG A 252 -27.47 -3.11 16.08
N ASN A 253 -26.74 -2.67 17.09
CA ASN A 253 -27.26 -2.35 18.42
C ASN A 253 -26.30 -1.42 19.17
N GLU A 254 -26.71 -0.92 20.33
CA GLU A 254 -25.93 0.01 21.16
C GLU A 254 -24.77 -0.66 21.93
N ALA A 255 -24.67 -1.98 21.94
CA ALA A 255 -23.57 -2.72 22.52
C ALA A 255 -22.43 -3.03 21.53
N ASP A 256 -22.63 -2.75 20.25
CA ASP A 256 -21.59 -2.89 19.24
C ASP A 256 -20.43 -1.91 19.51
N PRO A 257 -19.16 -2.34 19.47
CA PRO A 257 -18.03 -1.41 19.52
C PRO A 257 -18.00 -0.50 18.30
N ILE A 258 -17.37 0.66 18.46
CA ILE A 258 -17.03 1.52 17.31
C ILE A 258 -15.53 1.44 17.09
N TRP A 259 -15.12 1.21 15.85
CA TRP A 259 -13.73 1.13 15.44
C TRP A 259 -13.34 2.35 14.61
N SER A 260 -12.14 2.86 14.85
CA SER A 260 -11.54 3.88 13.98
C SER A 260 -10.11 3.46 13.63
N THR A 261 -9.78 3.54 12.34
CA THR A 261 -8.41 3.31 11.87
C THR A 261 -7.72 4.63 11.56
N GLY A 262 -6.44 4.68 11.87
CA GLY A 262 -5.61 5.85 11.67
C GLY A 262 -4.13 5.51 11.70
N TRP A 263 -3.29 6.51 11.81
CA TRP A 263 -1.84 6.32 11.96
C TRP A 263 -1.19 7.52 12.65
N ASP A 264 -0.01 7.28 13.15
CA ASP A 264 0.95 8.31 13.55
C ASP A 264 2.34 7.97 12.99
N ARG A 265 3.38 8.71 13.39
CA ARG A 265 4.74 8.42 12.96
C ARG A 265 5.23 7.02 13.39
N ARG A 266 4.66 6.45 14.44
CA ARG A 266 5.09 5.19 15.03
C ARG A 266 4.47 3.97 14.35
N SER A 267 3.17 4.01 14.05
CA SER A 267 2.43 2.81 13.64
C SER A 267 1.06 3.14 13.03
N VAL A 268 0.39 2.12 12.53
CA VAL A 268 -1.06 2.13 12.32
C VAL A 268 -1.76 2.15 13.67
N LEU A 269 -2.89 2.85 13.77
CA LEU A 269 -3.76 2.95 14.92
C LEU A 269 -5.07 2.23 14.63
N LEU A 270 -5.55 1.47 15.61
CA LEU A 270 -6.90 0.97 15.70
C LEU A 270 -7.47 1.42 17.03
N ASP A 271 -8.30 2.44 16.99
CA ASP A 271 -8.99 2.94 18.18
C ASP A 271 -10.36 2.28 18.31
N VAL A 272 -10.68 1.83 19.52
CA VAL A 272 -11.92 1.11 19.84
C VAL A 272 -12.67 1.86 20.92
N ARG A 273 -13.93 2.24 20.65
CA ARG A 273 -14.82 2.77 21.66
C ARG A 273 -15.50 1.61 22.38
N ASP A 274 -15.27 1.53 23.69
CA ASP A 274 -15.94 0.55 24.53
C ASP A 274 -17.43 0.93 24.70
N ALA A 275 -18.32 -0.03 24.47
CA ALA A 275 -19.75 0.18 24.65
C ALA A 275 -20.16 0.28 26.12
N THR A 276 -19.33 -0.17 27.06
CA THR A 276 -19.64 -0.21 28.49
C THR A 276 -19.55 1.17 29.14
N ASP A 277 -18.52 1.93 28.81
CA ASP A 277 -18.23 3.23 29.44
C ASP A 277 -17.99 4.38 28.46
N GLY A 278 -17.95 4.08 27.15
CA GLY A 278 -17.67 5.06 26.10
C GLY A 278 -16.21 5.54 26.06
N ALA A 279 -15.30 4.82 26.72
CA ALA A 279 -13.88 5.12 26.64
C ALA A 279 -13.29 4.62 25.31
N TRP A 280 -12.23 5.30 24.86
CA TRP A 280 -11.48 4.92 23.67
C TRP A 280 -10.17 4.26 24.06
N HIS A 281 -9.87 3.13 23.43
CA HIS A 281 -8.65 2.34 23.66
C HIS A 281 -7.90 2.20 22.33
N THR A 282 -6.59 2.44 22.35
CA THR A 282 -5.72 2.37 21.17
C THR A 282 -4.99 1.04 21.12
N TYR A 283 -5.06 0.38 19.98
CA TYR A 283 -4.22 -0.75 19.57
C TYR A 283 -3.34 -0.31 18.42
N ARG A 284 -2.12 -0.87 18.32
CA ARG A 284 -1.15 -0.51 17.28
C ARG A 284 -0.80 -1.70 16.39
N LEU A 285 -0.70 -1.44 15.08
CA LEU A 285 -0.33 -2.44 14.09
C LEU A 285 0.85 -1.93 13.25
N PRO A 286 1.63 -2.86 12.64
CA PRO A 286 2.73 -2.44 11.77
C PRO A 286 2.25 -1.78 10.48
N LYS A 287 3.07 -0.87 9.96
CA LYS A 287 2.98 -0.34 8.60
C LYS A 287 3.76 -1.25 7.64
N ALA A 288 3.32 -1.36 6.40
CA ALA A 288 4.06 -2.06 5.35
C ALA A 288 4.55 -1.12 4.24
N SER A 289 4.14 0.13 4.26
CA SER A 289 4.53 1.14 3.29
C SER A 289 4.75 2.49 3.96
N HIS A 290 5.69 3.26 3.46
CA HIS A 290 5.90 4.68 3.82
C HIS A 290 5.14 5.64 2.89
N THR A 291 4.47 5.15 1.88
CA THR A 291 3.75 5.99 0.91
C THR A 291 2.78 6.95 1.60
N TYR A 292 2.22 6.53 2.73
CA TYR A 292 1.18 7.25 3.47
C TYR A 292 1.67 7.79 4.81
N ASP A 293 2.96 8.04 4.95
CA ASP A 293 3.51 8.63 6.16
C ASP A 293 3.20 10.13 6.27
N PRO A 294 3.19 10.71 7.47
CA PRO A 294 2.33 11.83 7.91
C PRO A 294 2.67 13.21 7.36
N LYS A 295 3.53 13.35 6.39
CA LYS A 295 3.84 14.68 5.86
C LYS A 295 2.70 15.32 5.06
N HIS A 296 1.77 14.51 4.54
CA HIS A 296 0.71 14.98 3.64
C HIS A 296 -0.58 14.20 3.87
N GLY A 297 -1.65 14.87 4.23
CA GLY A 297 -2.98 14.30 4.27
C GLY A 297 -3.54 13.89 2.90
N TRP A 298 -2.85 14.22 1.82
CA TRP A 298 -3.19 13.85 0.45
C TRP A 298 -2.94 12.38 0.13
N TYR A 299 -1.85 11.81 0.66
CA TYR A 299 -1.34 10.49 0.33
C TYR A 299 -1.90 9.42 1.22
N THR A 300 -3.19 9.43 1.43
CA THR A 300 -3.78 8.42 2.28
C THR A 300 -4.58 7.45 1.47
N GLU A 301 -4.15 6.20 1.49
CA GLU A 301 -5.10 5.12 1.31
C GLU A 301 -6.39 5.51 2.04
N TRP A 302 -7.50 5.03 1.52
CA TRP A 302 -8.77 5.10 2.22
C TRP A 302 -8.92 3.79 3.01
N PRO A 303 -8.27 3.64 4.20
CA PRO A 303 -8.34 2.42 4.97
C PRO A 303 -9.78 2.07 5.25
N ARG A 304 -10.06 0.78 5.16
CA ARG A 304 -11.42 0.27 5.33
C ARG A 304 -11.41 -1.01 6.15
N ILE A 305 -12.48 -1.24 6.91
CA ILE A 305 -12.83 -2.54 7.48
C ILE A 305 -14.15 -2.94 6.84
N ARG A 306 -14.13 -3.96 5.98
CA ARG A 306 -15.29 -4.41 5.22
C ARG A 306 -15.39 -5.92 5.18
N GLN A 307 -16.59 -6.40 4.94
CA GLN A 307 -16.85 -7.81 4.70
C GLN A 307 -16.31 -8.22 3.31
N ILE A 308 -15.55 -9.32 3.27
CA ILE A 308 -14.99 -9.93 2.07
C ILE A 308 -15.52 -11.33 1.80
N ALA A 309 -16.25 -11.94 2.74
CA ALA A 309 -17.00 -13.16 2.54
C ALA A 309 -18.21 -13.16 3.49
N PRO A 310 -19.39 -13.60 3.02
CA PRO A 310 -20.57 -13.72 3.87
C PRO A 310 -20.44 -14.86 4.88
N ALA A 311 -21.26 -14.82 5.92
CA ALA A 311 -21.45 -15.96 6.81
C ALA A 311 -22.08 -17.12 6.01
N VAL A 312 -21.57 -18.34 6.20
CA VAL A 312 -22.08 -19.54 5.54
C VAL A 312 -22.16 -20.69 6.55
N GLY A 313 -23.40 -21.11 6.91
CA GLY A 313 -23.60 -22.09 7.98
C GLY A 313 -23.04 -21.55 9.30
N ASP A 314 -22.21 -22.35 9.97
CA ASP A 314 -21.54 -21.96 11.22
C ASP A 314 -20.27 -21.09 11.04
N ARG A 315 -19.87 -20.84 9.80
CA ARG A 315 -18.72 -19.93 9.53
C ARG A 315 -19.19 -18.50 9.59
N PRO A 316 -18.57 -17.66 10.46
CA PRO A 316 -18.92 -16.22 10.54
C PRO A 316 -18.53 -15.50 9.25
N ALA A 317 -19.09 -14.33 9.06
CA ALA A 317 -18.65 -13.40 8.03
C ALA A 317 -17.15 -13.09 8.24
N ARG A 318 -16.42 -12.98 7.13
CA ARG A 318 -15.01 -12.61 7.17
C ARG A 318 -14.87 -11.13 6.83
N LEU A 319 -14.30 -10.38 7.76
CA LEU A 319 -13.95 -8.99 7.52
C LEU A 319 -12.46 -8.89 7.17
N MET A 320 -12.13 -7.87 6.39
CA MET A 320 -10.76 -7.48 6.08
C MET A 320 -10.57 -6.01 6.44
N MET A 321 -9.41 -5.70 7.01
CA MET A 321 -8.92 -4.35 7.17
C MET A 321 -7.76 -4.14 6.20
N THR A 322 -7.74 -3.01 5.48
CA THR A 322 -6.58 -2.59 4.69
C THR A 322 -6.03 -1.28 5.25
N MET A 323 -4.71 -1.21 5.42
CA MET A 323 -4.03 -0.04 5.95
C MET A 323 -2.54 -0.05 5.62
N HIS A 324 -2.00 1.05 5.09
CA HIS A 324 -0.56 1.24 4.84
C HIS A 324 0.13 0.06 4.13
N GLY A 325 -0.47 -0.40 3.02
CA GLY A 325 0.10 -1.44 2.18
C GLY A 325 0.02 -2.86 2.75
N MET A 326 -0.84 -3.09 3.75
CA MET A 326 -1.08 -4.42 4.34
C MET A 326 -2.57 -4.69 4.50
N MET A 327 -2.98 -5.93 4.20
CA MET A 327 -4.31 -6.43 4.50
C MET A 327 -4.27 -7.34 5.73
N PHE A 328 -5.30 -7.23 6.56
CA PHE A 328 -5.46 -8.02 7.77
C PHE A 328 -6.82 -8.72 7.78
N ASP A 329 -6.87 -9.99 8.19
CA ASP A 329 -8.11 -10.58 8.70
C ASP A 329 -8.53 -9.82 9.94
N PHE A 330 -9.78 -9.42 9.99
CA PHE A 330 -10.34 -8.63 11.08
C PHE A 330 -11.53 -9.36 11.71
N PRO A 331 -11.49 -9.68 13.01
CA PRO A 331 -12.59 -10.37 13.66
C PRO A 331 -13.79 -9.45 13.91
N GLU A 332 -14.97 -9.88 13.52
CA GLU A 332 -16.22 -9.13 13.75
C GLU A 332 -16.49 -8.89 15.27
N THR A 333 -15.92 -9.73 16.12
CA THR A 333 -16.05 -9.66 17.57
C THR A 333 -15.01 -8.79 18.26
N PHE A 334 -14.17 -8.07 17.50
CA PHE A 334 -13.11 -7.25 18.06
C PHE A 334 -13.65 -6.16 18.98
N ALA A 335 -13.31 -6.22 20.25
CA ALA A 335 -13.72 -5.28 21.29
C ALA A 335 -12.68 -5.24 22.42
N VAL A 336 -12.78 -4.28 23.31
CA VAL A 336 -11.99 -4.24 24.54
C VAL A 336 -12.28 -5.51 25.35
N GLY A 337 -11.22 -6.22 25.74
CA GLY A 337 -11.33 -7.53 26.40
C GLY A 337 -11.65 -8.71 25.47
N HIS A 338 -11.80 -8.47 24.17
CA HIS A 338 -12.00 -9.47 23.12
C HIS A 338 -11.20 -9.09 21.86
N ALA A 339 -9.91 -8.78 22.07
CA ALA A 339 -9.04 -8.23 21.02
C ALA A 339 -8.24 -9.30 20.25
N ALA A 340 -8.66 -10.58 20.28
CA ALA A 340 -7.99 -11.64 19.54
C ALA A 340 -8.43 -11.69 18.08
N GLY A 341 -7.55 -12.23 17.21
CA GLY A 341 -7.90 -12.68 15.86
C GLY A 341 -7.48 -11.78 14.72
N ILE A 342 -6.92 -10.61 14.95
CA ILE A 342 -6.30 -9.83 13.87
C ILE A 342 -5.07 -10.60 13.36
N ARG A 343 -5.01 -10.85 12.05
CA ARG A 343 -3.89 -11.55 11.40
C ARG A 343 -3.50 -10.84 10.10
N PRO A 344 -2.21 -10.57 9.88
CA PRO A 344 -1.76 -10.07 8.60
C PRO A 344 -2.00 -11.12 7.52
N ILE A 345 -2.60 -10.72 6.40
CA ILE A 345 -2.85 -11.58 5.24
C ILE A 345 -1.69 -11.46 4.26
N ASN A 346 -1.36 -10.22 3.88
CA ASN A 346 -0.40 -9.91 2.83
C ASN A 346 0.16 -8.50 2.95
N SER A 347 1.22 -8.21 2.17
CA SER A 347 1.58 -6.85 1.76
C SER A 347 1.14 -6.63 0.32
N HIS A 348 0.69 -5.42 -0.03
CA HIS A 348 0.23 -5.09 -1.38
C HIS A 348 0.85 -3.79 -1.90
N LEU A 349 0.87 -3.67 -3.24
CA LEU A 349 1.37 -2.49 -3.95
C LEU A 349 0.24 -1.60 -4.44
N ARG A 350 -0.97 -2.12 -4.50
CA ARG A 350 -2.14 -1.44 -5.03
C ARG A 350 -2.65 -0.36 -4.08
N TYR A 351 -3.11 0.77 -4.64
CA TYR A 351 -3.89 1.75 -3.89
C TYR A 351 -5.34 1.30 -3.84
N VAL A 352 -5.87 1.04 -2.64
CA VAL A 352 -7.22 0.48 -2.42
C VAL A 352 -8.11 1.49 -1.69
N PRO A 353 -8.87 2.33 -2.40
CA PRO A 353 -9.78 3.28 -1.77
C PRO A 353 -10.98 2.61 -1.12
N ASP A 354 -11.47 1.50 -1.68
CA ASP A 354 -12.62 0.76 -1.19
C ASP A 354 -12.62 -0.69 -1.66
N PHE A 355 -13.41 -1.54 -1.02
CA PHE A 355 -13.60 -2.93 -1.42
C PHE A 355 -14.91 -3.52 -0.87
N CYS A 356 -15.37 -4.58 -1.50
CA CYS A 356 -16.56 -5.32 -1.07
C CYS A 356 -16.48 -6.81 -1.44
N GLU A 357 -17.45 -7.58 -1.01
CA GLU A 357 -17.75 -8.92 -1.56
C GLU A 357 -18.83 -8.81 -2.63
N TRP A 358 -18.63 -9.48 -3.77
CA TRP A 358 -19.65 -9.58 -4.81
C TRP A 358 -19.56 -10.90 -5.58
N GLY A 359 -20.65 -11.66 -5.57
CA GLY A 359 -20.73 -12.94 -6.30
C GLY A 359 -19.70 -13.97 -5.87
N GLY A 360 -19.39 -14.05 -4.57
CA GLY A 360 -18.38 -14.94 -4.00
C GLY A 360 -16.94 -14.50 -4.26
N ARG A 361 -16.73 -13.26 -4.70
CA ARG A 361 -15.42 -12.68 -4.97
C ARG A 361 -15.18 -11.45 -4.11
N VAL A 362 -13.93 -11.24 -3.74
CA VAL A 362 -13.46 -9.94 -3.24
C VAL A 362 -13.27 -9.02 -4.43
N VAL A 363 -13.83 -7.84 -4.36
CA VAL A 363 -13.65 -6.77 -5.34
C VAL A 363 -12.89 -5.63 -4.68
N LEU A 364 -11.72 -5.31 -5.21
CA LEU A 364 -10.95 -4.13 -4.79
C LEU A 364 -11.15 -3.03 -5.81
N ALA A 365 -11.58 -1.87 -5.34
CA ALA A 365 -11.49 -0.64 -6.11
C ALA A 365 -10.02 -0.18 -6.13
N ALA A 366 -9.58 0.43 -7.21
CA ALA A 366 -8.22 0.93 -7.34
C ALA A 366 -8.22 2.40 -7.75
N ASP A 367 -7.12 3.07 -7.45
CA ASP A 367 -6.73 4.36 -7.99
C ASP A 367 -5.41 4.16 -8.73
N ASP A 368 -5.50 3.69 -9.99
CA ASP A 368 -4.35 3.09 -10.67
C ASP A 368 -3.37 4.13 -11.22
N THR A 369 -3.87 5.13 -11.99
CA THR A 369 -2.98 6.06 -12.70
C THR A 369 -3.54 7.47 -12.68
N SER A 370 -2.76 8.38 -12.15
CA SER A 370 -2.99 9.83 -12.15
C SER A 370 -2.09 10.52 -13.17
N VAL A 371 -2.63 11.47 -13.94
CA VAL A 371 -1.80 12.35 -14.78
C VAL A 371 -1.34 13.60 -14.04
N MET A 372 -1.78 13.80 -12.80
CA MET A 372 -1.37 14.93 -11.99
C MET A 372 0.14 14.89 -11.77
N GLN A 373 0.83 15.82 -12.45
CA GLN A 373 2.29 15.95 -12.44
C GLN A 373 3.05 14.69 -12.89
N ASN A 374 2.37 13.74 -13.55
CA ASN A 374 2.96 12.57 -14.16
C ASN A 374 2.95 12.69 -15.69
N PRO A 375 4.03 13.18 -16.32
CA PRO A 375 4.07 13.40 -17.76
C PRO A 375 4.09 12.10 -18.57
N MET A 376 4.30 10.96 -17.90
CA MET A 376 4.35 9.65 -18.54
C MET A 376 3.02 8.89 -18.53
N ALA A 377 2.03 9.33 -17.77
CA ALA A 377 0.67 8.83 -17.85
C ALA A 377 -0.05 9.38 -19.09
N GLY A 378 -0.91 8.60 -19.70
CA GLY A 378 -1.71 9.03 -20.85
C GLY A 378 -2.96 9.79 -20.43
N VAL A 379 -3.85 9.11 -19.74
CA VAL A 379 -5.12 9.61 -19.20
C VAL A 379 -5.29 9.04 -17.80
N SER A 380 -5.85 9.81 -16.89
CA SER A 380 -6.19 9.32 -15.55
C SER A 380 -7.20 8.19 -15.64
N GLN A 381 -6.92 7.07 -14.97
CA GLN A 381 -7.68 5.84 -15.12
C GLN A 381 -7.65 5.01 -13.84
N SER A 382 -8.71 4.21 -13.66
CA SER A 382 -8.86 3.25 -12.59
C SER A 382 -9.58 2.00 -13.05
N ASN A 383 -9.46 0.92 -12.31
CA ASN A 383 -10.15 -0.33 -12.59
C ASN A 383 -10.51 -1.07 -11.29
N LEU A 384 -11.21 -2.16 -11.42
CA LEU A 384 -11.54 -3.09 -10.35
C LEU A 384 -10.70 -4.35 -10.48
N TRP A 385 -10.23 -4.86 -9.33
CA TRP A 385 -9.61 -6.17 -9.21
C TRP A 385 -10.60 -7.16 -8.59
N PHE A 386 -10.64 -8.41 -9.11
CA PHE A 386 -11.54 -9.46 -8.66
C PHE A 386 -10.73 -10.69 -8.25
N GLY A 387 -10.89 -11.14 -7.04
CA GLY A 387 -10.21 -12.31 -6.52
C GLY A 387 -11.06 -13.12 -5.56
N ARG A 388 -10.44 -14.09 -4.90
CA ARG A 388 -11.07 -14.91 -3.88
C ARG A 388 -10.46 -14.65 -2.52
N ALA A 389 -11.28 -14.60 -1.48
CA ALA A 389 -10.82 -14.34 -0.11
C ALA A 389 -9.75 -15.34 0.37
N GLU A 390 -9.82 -16.60 -0.09
CA GLU A 390 -8.85 -17.65 0.27
C GLU A 390 -7.50 -17.49 -0.42
N ARG A 391 -7.45 -16.70 -1.49
CA ARG A 391 -6.24 -16.48 -2.28
C ARG A 391 -5.50 -15.19 -1.96
N LEU A 392 -6.05 -14.32 -1.13
CA LEU A 392 -5.43 -13.04 -0.79
C LEU A 392 -3.99 -13.19 -0.25
N ALA A 393 -3.69 -14.28 0.46
CA ALA A 393 -2.34 -14.54 0.94
C ALA A 393 -1.36 -15.01 -0.14
N SER A 394 -1.84 -15.57 -1.25
CA SER A 394 -1.01 -16.09 -2.35
C SER A 394 -0.94 -15.19 -3.57
N ASP A 395 -1.93 -14.35 -3.77
CA ASP A 395 -2.02 -13.45 -4.93
C ASP A 395 -1.29 -12.11 -4.70
N PHE A 396 -0.79 -11.87 -3.48
CA PHE A 396 -0.08 -10.67 -3.05
C PHE A 396 1.24 -11.03 -2.37
N GLY A 397 1.96 -10.03 -1.88
CA GLY A 397 3.24 -10.20 -1.19
C GLY A 397 3.10 -10.77 0.24
N PRO A 398 4.17 -11.36 0.78
CA PRO A 398 4.14 -11.84 2.16
C PRO A 398 4.03 -10.66 3.14
N PRO A 399 3.36 -10.84 4.28
CA PRO A 399 3.29 -9.81 5.30
C PRO A 399 4.67 -9.43 5.81
N ALA A 400 5.00 -8.16 5.74
CA ALA A 400 6.20 -7.57 6.31
C ALA A 400 5.92 -6.12 6.68
N GLY A 401 6.42 -5.68 7.82
CA GLY A 401 6.14 -4.31 8.25
C GLY A 401 6.96 -3.90 9.44
N TRP A 402 6.75 -2.68 9.85
CA TRP A 402 7.48 -2.05 10.94
C TRP A 402 6.59 -1.06 11.68
N GLY A 403 7.02 -0.69 12.88
CA GLY A 403 6.37 0.32 13.69
C GLY A 403 6.70 0.15 15.16
N GLY A 404 6.18 1.03 16.00
CA GLY A 404 6.51 1.00 17.41
C GLY A 404 5.43 1.52 18.31
N VAL A 405 5.65 1.33 19.59
CA VAL A 405 4.84 1.92 20.64
C VAL A 405 5.43 3.25 21.11
N TRP A 406 6.75 3.39 21.00
CA TRP A 406 7.51 4.61 21.33
C TRP A 406 8.54 4.90 20.24
N LEU A 407 8.71 6.15 19.89
CA LEU A 407 9.70 6.63 18.92
C LEU A 407 10.26 7.99 19.37
N GLY A 408 11.20 7.97 20.32
CA GLY A 408 11.71 9.16 21.00
C GLY A 408 10.64 9.83 21.87
N ASP A 409 9.76 9.06 22.48
CA ASP A 409 8.69 9.56 23.33
C ASP A 409 9.14 9.65 24.79
N ALA A 410 8.68 10.69 25.51
CA ALA A 410 8.82 10.78 26.96
C ALA A 410 7.87 9.78 27.62
N ILE A 411 8.41 8.82 28.33
CA ILE A 411 7.65 7.76 29.01
C ILE A 411 7.80 7.87 30.53
N LYS A 412 6.79 7.44 31.26
CA LYS A 412 6.80 7.37 32.72
C LYS A 412 7.16 5.98 33.18
N ALA A 413 7.78 5.90 34.35
CA ALA A 413 8.05 4.62 35.00
C ALA A 413 6.73 3.84 35.25
N ASP A 414 6.79 2.53 35.03
CA ASP A 414 5.72 1.55 35.24
C ASP A 414 4.41 1.83 34.49
N GLN A 415 4.38 2.82 33.61
CA GLN A 415 3.23 3.06 32.71
C GLN A 415 3.33 2.19 31.48
N PRO A 416 2.34 1.30 31.20
CA PRO A 416 2.37 0.48 30.02
C PRO A 416 2.12 1.30 28.74
N SER A 417 2.76 0.86 27.66
CA SER A 417 2.49 1.37 26.32
C SER A 417 1.12 0.91 25.81
N ASP A 418 0.68 1.49 24.69
CA ASP A 418 -0.40 0.89 23.88
C ASP A 418 0.00 -0.56 23.49
N PRO A 419 -0.97 -1.50 23.37
CA PRO A 419 -0.74 -2.82 22.82
C PRO A 419 -0.27 -2.75 21.35
N TYR A 420 0.75 -3.53 20.98
CA TYR A 420 1.24 -3.69 19.62
C TYR A 420 0.98 -5.11 19.12
N LEU A 421 0.50 -5.27 17.88
CA LEU A 421 0.18 -6.58 17.31
C LEU A 421 1.42 -7.48 17.29
N LEU A 422 1.33 -8.64 17.92
CA LEU A 422 2.38 -9.65 17.98
C LEU A 422 2.13 -10.82 17.03
N ALA A 423 0.86 -11.16 16.83
CA ALA A 423 0.44 -12.34 16.11
C ALA A 423 0.66 -12.27 14.60
N GLY A 424 0.94 -13.42 13.99
CA GLY A 424 0.87 -13.64 12.54
C GLY A 424 2.15 -13.38 11.75
N PHE A 425 3.25 -12.97 12.39
CA PHE A 425 4.52 -12.74 11.73
C PHE A 425 5.55 -13.82 12.08
N GLY A 426 6.31 -14.27 11.07
CA GLY A 426 7.28 -15.35 11.22
C GLY A 426 8.57 -14.92 11.92
N LYS A 427 9.09 -13.73 11.59
CA LYS A 427 10.27 -13.12 12.21
C LYS A 427 9.90 -11.79 12.84
N ARG A 428 10.27 -11.60 14.09
CA ARG A 428 9.91 -10.42 14.88
C ARG A 428 11.12 -9.91 15.61
N VAL A 429 11.52 -8.69 15.32
CA VAL A 429 12.65 -8.02 15.96
C VAL A 429 12.16 -6.77 16.66
N LEU A 430 12.61 -6.56 17.89
CA LEU A 430 12.40 -5.36 18.69
C LEU A 430 13.69 -4.60 18.85
N PHE A 431 13.66 -3.32 18.51
CA PHE A 431 14.70 -2.36 18.83
C PHE A 431 14.29 -1.53 20.04
N LEU A 432 15.16 -1.41 21.03
CA LEU A 432 15.01 -0.59 22.22
C LEU A 432 16.13 0.42 22.34
N SER A 433 15.81 1.66 22.71
CA SER A 433 16.80 2.64 23.14
C SER A 433 16.21 3.64 24.12
N HIS A 434 17.06 4.31 24.90
CA HIS A 434 16.66 5.36 25.82
C HIS A 434 17.78 6.39 26.06
N THR A 435 17.42 7.53 26.69
CA THR A 435 18.33 8.65 26.95
C THR A 435 18.75 8.78 28.40
N ALA A 436 18.27 7.93 29.31
CA ALA A 436 18.63 7.98 30.72
C ALA A 436 20.11 7.65 30.95
N ASP A 437 20.74 8.33 31.92
CA ASP A 437 22.15 8.12 32.30
C ASP A 437 22.41 6.84 33.16
N ALA A 438 21.34 6.07 33.40
CA ALA A 438 21.38 4.81 34.15
C ALA A 438 20.78 3.67 33.31
N GLU A 439 21.09 2.42 33.67
CA GLU A 439 20.45 1.25 33.07
C GLU A 439 18.93 1.32 33.24
N VAL A 440 18.18 1.06 32.20
CA VAL A 440 16.70 0.96 32.18
C VAL A 440 16.31 -0.48 31.87
N THR A 441 15.37 -1.02 32.65
CA THR A 441 14.79 -2.33 32.40
C THR A 441 13.43 -2.15 31.70
N PHE A 442 13.34 -2.67 30.47
CA PHE A 442 12.08 -2.75 29.72
C PHE A 442 11.44 -4.11 29.96
N THR A 443 10.25 -4.14 30.52
CA THR A 443 9.47 -5.37 30.70
C THR A 443 8.47 -5.51 29.56
N LEU A 444 8.54 -6.65 28.87
CA LEU A 444 7.58 -7.05 27.85
C LEU A 444 6.47 -7.86 28.51
N GLU A 445 5.25 -7.46 28.28
CA GLU A 445 4.06 -8.17 28.74
C GLU A 445 3.25 -8.63 27.51
N ILE A 446 2.73 -9.86 27.56
CA ILE A 446 1.98 -10.48 26.47
C ILE A 446 0.55 -10.74 26.93
N ASP A 447 -0.41 -10.36 26.11
CA ASP A 447 -1.79 -10.83 26.14
C ASP A 447 -1.92 -11.99 25.15
N GLU A 448 -1.99 -13.21 25.70
CA GLU A 448 -1.98 -14.42 24.87
C GLU A 448 -3.32 -14.67 24.15
N ARG A 449 -4.42 -14.15 24.68
CA ARG A 449 -5.78 -14.44 24.21
C ARG A 449 -6.55 -13.23 23.74
N GLY A 450 -5.97 -12.04 23.85
CA GLY A 450 -6.66 -10.79 23.54
C GLY A 450 -7.78 -10.47 24.54
N ASP A 451 -7.70 -10.99 25.73
CA ASP A 451 -8.71 -10.81 26.78
C ASP A 451 -8.33 -9.74 27.82
N GLY A 452 -7.24 -9.04 27.59
CA GLY A 452 -6.73 -7.99 28.47
C GLY A 452 -5.95 -8.51 29.67
N HIS A 453 -5.73 -9.84 29.76
CA HIS A 453 -4.91 -10.43 30.83
C HIS A 453 -3.44 -10.48 30.40
N TRP A 454 -2.67 -9.51 30.93
CA TRP A 454 -1.27 -9.32 30.60
C TRP A 454 -0.35 -10.16 31.49
N ARG A 455 0.51 -10.94 30.87
CA ARG A 455 1.53 -11.75 31.54
C ARG A 455 2.92 -11.18 31.27
N LYS A 456 3.71 -10.91 32.31
CA LYS A 456 5.13 -10.60 32.15
C LYS A 456 5.82 -11.77 31.47
N TRP A 457 6.54 -11.47 30.38
CA TRP A 457 7.20 -12.49 29.59
C TRP A 457 8.71 -12.35 29.65
N GLU A 458 9.26 -11.16 29.41
CA GLU A 458 10.70 -10.94 29.33
C GLU A 458 11.06 -9.58 29.92
N ALA A 459 12.27 -9.46 30.48
CA ALA A 459 12.81 -8.21 31.01
C ALA A 459 14.17 -7.91 30.35
N LEU A 460 14.22 -6.86 29.55
CA LEU A 460 15.39 -6.49 28.78
C LEU A 460 16.08 -5.29 29.39
N LYS A 461 17.31 -5.47 29.85
CA LYS A 461 18.15 -4.41 30.36
C LYS A 461 18.86 -3.70 29.24
N VAL A 462 18.82 -2.38 29.25
CA VAL A 462 19.53 -1.50 28.31
C VAL A 462 20.40 -0.55 29.14
N GLY A 463 21.70 -0.56 28.85
CA GLY A 463 22.68 0.26 29.59
C GLY A 463 22.44 1.76 29.41
N PRO A 464 23.16 2.62 30.16
CA PRO A 464 23.00 4.07 30.11
C PRO A 464 23.10 4.63 28.69
N ARG A 465 22.09 5.41 28.26
CA ARG A 465 21.95 5.99 26.91
C ARG A 465 22.09 4.94 25.80
N GLY A 466 21.83 3.66 26.13
CA GLY A 466 22.13 2.50 25.28
C GLY A 466 21.02 2.18 24.28
N ALA A 467 21.33 1.11 23.53
CA ALA A 467 20.38 0.50 22.63
C ALA A 467 20.51 -1.02 22.67
N ARG A 468 19.44 -1.73 22.32
CA ARG A 468 19.41 -3.20 22.24
C ARG A 468 18.55 -3.65 21.05
N PHE A 469 19.06 -4.58 20.28
CA PHE A 469 18.33 -5.32 19.26
C PHE A 469 17.99 -6.68 19.85
N TYR A 470 16.73 -7.08 19.69
CA TYR A 470 16.24 -8.31 20.32
C TYR A 470 15.28 -9.05 19.37
N GLU A 471 15.61 -10.29 19.04
CA GLU A 471 14.69 -11.16 18.30
C GLU A 471 13.68 -11.76 19.27
N ILE A 472 12.40 -11.58 19.03
CA ILE A 472 11.33 -12.25 19.75
C ILE A 472 11.22 -13.66 19.18
N PRO A 473 11.48 -14.72 19.98
CA PRO A 473 11.48 -16.10 19.50
C PRO A 473 10.15 -16.50 18.82
N ALA A 474 10.24 -17.31 17.76
CA ALA A 474 9.09 -17.69 16.95
C ALA A 474 8.03 -18.50 17.74
N GLU A 475 8.46 -19.22 18.79
CA GLU A 475 7.60 -19.99 19.68
C GLU A 475 6.76 -19.13 20.64
N VAL A 476 7.11 -17.86 20.83
CA VAL A 476 6.33 -16.96 21.67
C VAL A 476 4.96 -16.74 21.04
N ARG A 477 3.91 -17.14 21.77
CA ARG A 477 2.51 -16.99 21.36
C ARG A 477 1.89 -15.80 22.08
N GLY A 478 1.02 -15.10 21.39
CA GLY A 478 0.26 -13.97 21.90
C GLY A 478 -0.40 -13.18 20.80
N GLU A 479 -1.48 -12.52 21.13
CA GLU A 479 -2.16 -11.60 20.24
C GLU A 479 -1.43 -10.25 20.25
N TRP A 480 -1.12 -9.77 21.47
CA TRP A 480 -0.56 -8.43 21.68
C TRP A 480 0.65 -8.46 22.60
N VAL A 481 1.54 -7.50 22.39
CA VAL A 481 2.66 -7.18 23.30
C VAL A 481 2.56 -5.71 23.70
N ARG A 482 2.87 -5.42 24.97
CA ARG A 482 3.06 -4.07 25.48
C ARG A 482 4.35 -4.00 26.31
N LEU A 483 4.85 -2.80 26.52
CA LEU A 483 6.08 -2.57 27.24
C LEU A 483 5.85 -1.61 28.42
N THR A 484 6.58 -1.85 29.50
CA THR A 484 6.79 -0.89 30.61
C THR A 484 8.28 -0.66 30.78
N ALA A 485 8.66 0.50 31.33
CA ALA A 485 10.02 0.80 31.74
C ALA A 485 10.07 1.04 33.24
N ASP A 486 11.15 0.61 33.94
CA ASP A 486 11.33 0.83 35.36
C ASP A 486 11.69 2.27 35.75
N LYS A 487 11.92 3.15 34.75
CA LYS A 487 12.30 4.56 34.92
C LYS A 487 11.65 5.46 33.93
N GLU A 488 11.40 6.70 34.34
CA GLU A 488 11.01 7.78 33.43
C GLU A 488 12.22 8.13 32.52
N THR A 489 11.99 8.22 31.22
CA THR A 489 13.02 8.54 30.24
C THR A 489 12.40 8.90 28.89
N THR A 490 13.20 9.39 27.94
CA THR A 490 12.83 9.37 26.52
C THR A 490 13.26 8.04 25.91
N ALA A 491 12.30 7.31 25.34
CA ALA A 491 12.55 5.95 24.84
C ALA A 491 12.02 5.73 23.43
N THR A 492 12.64 4.74 22.77
CA THR A 492 12.18 4.14 21.52
C THR A 492 11.99 2.64 21.74
N ALA A 493 10.81 2.14 21.33
CA ALA A 493 10.52 0.71 21.20
C ALA A 493 9.87 0.48 19.85
N TYR A 494 10.62 -0.12 18.92
CA TYR A 494 10.28 -0.20 17.51
C TYR A 494 10.46 -1.61 16.98
N PHE A 495 9.47 -2.12 16.28
CA PHE A 495 9.42 -3.49 15.79
C PHE A 495 9.69 -3.55 14.29
N HIS A 496 10.39 -4.61 13.86
CA HIS A 496 10.53 -5.03 12.48
C HIS A 496 10.00 -6.45 12.33
N TYR A 497 9.02 -6.62 11.47
CA TYR A 497 8.37 -7.88 11.22
C TYR A 497 8.59 -8.31 9.76
N LEU A 498 8.91 -9.57 9.57
CA LEU A 498 9.15 -10.16 8.27
C LEU A 498 8.57 -11.58 8.21
N THR A 499 8.00 -11.94 7.08
CA THR A 499 7.71 -13.33 6.76
C THR A 499 8.80 -13.85 5.83
N PRO A 500 9.67 -14.76 6.31
CA PRO A 500 10.74 -15.31 5.50
C PRO A 500 10.21 -15.98 4.23
N ARG A 501 10.87 -15.71 3.09
CA ARG A 501 10.51 -16.27 1.78
C ARG A 501 11.56 -17.31 1.36
N LYS A 502 11.12 -18.36 0.69
CA LYS A 502 12.07 -19.25 0.01
C LYS A 502 12.67 -18.54 -1.20
N ALA A 503 13.94 -18.77 -1.47
CA ALA A 503 14.56 -18.36 -2.70
C ALA A 503 13.89 -19.14 -3.84
N GLN A 504 13.16 -18.44 -4.69
CA GLN A 504 12.55 -18.95 -5.92
C GLN A 504 12.91 -17.95 -7.01
N GLY A 505 13.20 -18.45 -8.21
CA GLY A 505 13.27 -17.61 -9.40
C GLY A 505 11.89 -17.10 -9.81
N PRO A 506 11.82 -16.30 -10.87
CA PRO A 506 10.53 -15.85 -11.41
C PRO A 506 9.59 -17.03 -11.65
N ASP A 507 8.33 -16.84 -11.30
CA ASP A 507 7.25 -17.76 -11.65
C ASP A 507 7.14 -17.87 -13.18
N ASN A 508 6.67 -19.01 -13.69
CA ASN A 508 6.42 -19.22 -15.12
C ASN A 508 5.45 -18.20 -15.75
N LEU A 509 4.72 -17.46 -14.92
CA LEU A 509 3.97 -16.27 -15.30
C LEU A 509 4.81 -15.27 -16.14
N PHE A 510 6.12 -15.20 -15.91
CA PHE A 510 7.05 -14.28 -16.57
C PHE A 510 7.88 -14.95 -17.68
N ASP A 511 7.55 -16.16 -18.08
CA ASP A 511 8.29 -16.91 -19.08
C ASP A 511 8.42 -16.23 -20.46
N ALA A 512 7.54 -15.30 -20.75
CA ALA A 512 7.61 -14.50 -21.97
C ALA A 512 8.69 -13.42 -21.95
N LEU A 513 9.21 -13.04 -20.79
CA LEU A 513 10.24 -11.99 -20.67
C LEU A 513 11.63 -12.57 -20.94
N ALA A 514 12.50 -11.74 -21.52
CA ALA A 514 13.87 -12.12 -21.83
C ALA A 514 14.74 -12.12 -20.56
N PRO A 515 15.66 -13.09 -20.40
CA PRO A 515 16.66 -13.01 -19.36
C PRO A 515 17.68 -11.89 -19.65
N VAL A 516 18.22 -11.25 -18.59
CA VAL A 516 19.29 -10.27 -18.75
C VAL A 516 20.53 -10.93 -19.37
N GLY A 517 21.24 -10.21 -20.24
CA GLY A 517 22.43 -10.73 -20.93
C GLY A 517 22.15 -11.57 -22.19
N ALA A 518 20.88 -11.80 -22.55
CA ALA A 518 20.49 -12.54 -23.76
C ALA A 518 20.59 -11.72 -25.07
N GLY A 519 21.54 -10.82 -25.19
CA GLY A 519 21.77 -9.98 -26.36
C GLY A 519 21.93 -8.50 -26.01
N GLU A 520 21.84 -7.61 -27.04
CA GLU A 520 21.69 -6.17 -26.77
C GLU A 520 20.39 -5.96 -25.97
N GLY A 521 20.47 -5.22 -24.87
CA GLY A 521 19.32 -4.93 -24.03
C GLY A 521 18.15 -4.35 -24.85
N PRO A 522 16.91 -4.69 -24.50
CA PRO A 522 15.75 -4.26 -25.26
C PRO A 522 15.65 -2.72 -25.32
N ARG A 523 15.45 -2.17 -26.53
CA ARG A 523 15.32 -0.74 -26.79
C ARG A 523 13.83 -0.36 -26.96
N GLU A 524 12.99 -0.85 -26.06
CA GLU A 524 11.56 -0.64 -26.14
C GLU A 524 11.13 0.52 -25.25
N ILE A 525 10.18 1.31 -25.74
CA ILE A 525 9.60 2.44 -25.04
C ILE A 525 8.09 2.24 -24.95
N LEU A 526 7.59 2.16 -23.73
CA LEU A 526 6.20 1.90 -23.44
C LEU A 526 5.52 3.15 -22.85
N ARG A 527 4.31 3.51 -23.37
CA ARG A 527 3.58 4.66 -22.91
C ARG A 527 2.06 4.50 -23.09
N PRO A 528 1.25 4.76 -22.06
CA PRO A 528 -0.18 5.00 -22.23
C PRO A 528 -0.41 6.24 -23.12
N GLY A 529 -1.30 6.11 -24.11
CA GLY A 529 -1.65 7.19 -25.02
C GLY A 529 -2.82 8.04 -24.51
N LYS A 530 -2.97 9.23 -25.10
CA LYS A 530 -4.09 10.13 -24.79
C LYS A 530 -5.44 9.62 -25.34
N ASP A 531 -5.39 8.74 -26.34
CA ASP A 531 -6.57 8.09 -26.92
C ASP A 531 -7.01 6.84 -26.13
N ARG A 532 -6.52 6.67 -24.89
CA ARG A 532 -6.78 5.51 -24.03
C ARG A 532 -6.21 4.21 -24.60
N ASP A 533 -5.34 4.29 -25.60
CA ASP A 533 -4.52 3.22 -26.17
C ASP A 533 -3.23 3.03 -25.36
N LEU A 534 -2.52 1.94 -25.62
CA LEU A 534 -1.16 1.73 -25.14
C LEU A 534 -0.23 1.76 -26.36
N LEU A 535 0.84 2.53 -26.28
CA LEU A 535 1.81 2.73 -27.34
C LEU A 535 3.14 2.08 -27.00
N LEU A 536 3.72 1.38 -27.97
CA LEU A 536 5.05 0.79 -27.87
C LEU A 536 5.91 1.27 -29.06
N ILE A 537 7.07 1.82 -28.76
CA ILE A 537 8.13 2.00 -29.76
C ILE A 537 9.13 0.86 -29.58
N ALA A 538 9.43 0.16 -30.64
CA ALA A 538 10.35 -0.97 -30.62
C ALA A 538 11.17 -1.06 -31.93
N PRO A 539 12.37 -1.70 -31.95
CA PRO A 539 13.12 -1.96 -33.15
C PRO A 539 12.27 -2.71 -34.19
N GLY A 540 12.30 -2.28 -35.46
CA GLY A 540 11.60 -2.92 -36.59
C GLY A 540 12.49 -3.06 -37.80
N GLY A 541 12.02 -3.73 -38.87
CA GLY A 541 12.75 -3.93 -40.11
C GLY A 541 13.01 -2.62 -40.88
N GLY A 542 14.12 -1.95 -40.56
CA GLY A 542 14.51 -0.66 -41.19
C GLY A 542 14.54 0.52 -40.25
N GLY A 543 14.50 0.31 -38.93
CA GLY A 543 14.54 1.36 -37.90
C GLY A 543 13.59 1.07 -36.77
N GLU A 544 13.09 2.10 -36.11
CA GLU A 544 12.07 1.99 -35.05
C GLU A 544 10.66 1.98 -35.63
N ALA A 545 9.77 1.22 -35.00
CA ALA A 545 8.37 1.10 -35.39
C ALA A 545 7.48 1.42 -34.22
N LEU A 546 6.32 2.02 -34.50
CA LEU A 546 5.28 2.29 -33.49
C LEU A 546 4.23 1.19 -33.53
N TYR A 547 3.80 0.76 -32.37
CA TYR A 547 2.72 -0.20 -32.18
C TYR A 547 1.68 0.36 -31.22
N GLY A 548 0.44 -0.09 -31.36
CA GLY A 548 -0.67 0.27 -30.48
C GLY A 548 -1.43 -0.94 -29.99
N VAL A 549 -1.88 -0.90 -28.75
CA VAL A 549 -2.79 -1.87 -28.15
C VAL A 549 -4.10 -1.16 -27.83
N ASP A 550 -5.21 -1.68 -28.33
CA ASP A 550 -6.53 -1.13 -28.07
C ASP A 550 -7.22 -1.77 -26.84
N ALA A 551 -8.43 -1.28 -26.53
CA ALA A 551 -9.21 -1.74 -25.39
C ALA A 551 -9.57 -3.24 -25.38
N LYS A 552 -9.45 -3.91 -26.54
CA LYS A 552 -9.69 -5.35 -26.70
C LYS A 552 -8.39 -6.14 -26.70
N LEU A 553 -7.26 -5.50 -26.36
CA LEU A 553 -5.91 -6.03 -26.44
C LEU A 553 -5.50 -6.43 -27.87
N ALA A 554 -6.13 -5.85 -28.88
CA ALA A 554 -5.67 -6.00 -30.26
C ALA A 554 -4.39 -5.18 -30.43
N PHE A 555 -3.28 -5.89 -30.59
CA PHE A 555 -1.95 -5.32 -30.68
C PHE A 555 -1.48 -5.34 -32.14
N ARG A 556 -1.16 -4.16 -32.70
CA ARG A 556 -0.82 -4.01 -34.10
C ARG A 556 0.14 -2.86 -34.34
N ARG A 557 0.88 -2.95 -35.45
CA ARG A 557 1.75 -1.88 -35.94
C ARG A 557 0.92 -0.68 -36.41
N ILE A 558 1.46 0.52 -36.15
CA ILE A 558 0.92 1.81 -36.59
C ILE A 558 1.89 2.44 -37.55
N ASP A 559 1.50 2.55 -38.83
CA ASP A 559 2.31 3.18 -39.89
C ASP A 559 2.02 4.70 -39.96
N ASP A 560 2.40 5.41 -38.88
CA ASP A 560 2.24 6.85 -38.76
C ASP A 560 3.54 7.47 -38.23
N LYS A 561 4.31 8.07 -39.14
CA LYS A 561 5.59 8.70 -38.79
C LYS A 561 5.43 9.96 -37.92
N VAL A 562 4.30 10.66 -38.04
CA VAL A 562 4.02 11.86 -37.23
C VAL A 562 3.74 11.42 -35.79
N LYS A 563 2.87 10.45 -35.63
CA LYS A 563 2.57 9.88 -34.29
C LYS A 563 3.82 9.28 -33.63
N LEU A 564 4.67 8.59 -34.42
CA LEU A 564 5.96 8.08 -33.89
C LEU A 564 6.85 9.21 -33.37
N ALA A 565 7.01 10.29 -34.13
CA ALA A 565 7.82 11.43 -33.73
C ALA A 565 7.25 12.13 -32.47
N ASP A 566 5.92 12.26 -32.41
CA ASP A 566 5.25 12.85 -31.23
C ASP A 566 5.44 11.98 -29.96
N VAL A 567 5.34 10.67 -30.09
CA VAL A 567 5.59 9.74 -28.98
C VAL A 567 7.04 9.83 -28.52
N HIS A 568 8.01 9.93 -29.43
CA HIS A 568 9.42 10.18 -29.09
C HIS A 568 9.61 11.47 -28.29
N LYS A 569 9.04 12.57 -28.77
CA LYS A 569 9.13 13.87 -28.10
C LYS A 569 8.53 13.82 -26.68
N LEU A 570 7.43 13.11 -26.49
CA LEU A 570 6.82 12.91 -25.18
C LEU A 570 7.63 11.99 -24.24
N ASN A 571 8.58 11.21 -24.78
CA ASN A 571 9.47 10.33 -24.05
C ASN A 571 10.90 10.88 -23.92
N ASP A 572 11.13 12.14 -24.24
CA ASP A 572 12.38 12.83 -23.94
C ASP A 572 12.46 13.11 -22.43
N LEU A 573 13.01 12.15 -21.72
CA LEU A 573 13.09 12.13 -20.26
C LEU A 573 14.51 12.42 -19.81
N PRO A 574 14.70 13.03 -18.62
CA PRO A 574 16.04 13.23 -18.08
C PRO A 574 16.79 11.89 -17.90
N PRO A 575 18.12 11.94 -17.78
CA PRO A 575 18.92 10.74 -17.49
C PRO A 575 18.48 10.04 -16.21
N SER A 576 18.78 8.75 -16.12
CA SER A 576 18.57 7.97 -14.89
C SER A 576 19.30 8.64 -13.71
N PRO A 577 18.67 8.75 -12.54
CA PRO A 577 19.32 9.28 -11.35
C PRO A 577 20.30 8.30 -10.72
N PHE A 578 20.39 7.07 -11.24
CA PHE A 578 21.23 6.02 -10.68
C PHE A 578 22.62 6.01 -11.27
N GLY A 579 23.60 5.88 -10.39
CA GLY A 579 24.98 5.49 -10.74
C GLY A 579 25.28 4.09 -10.28
N VAL A 580 26.27 3.46 -10.93
CA VAL A 580 26.79 2.14 -10.53
C VAL A 580 28.31 2.29 -10.39
N ASP A 581 28.84 1.89 -9.24
CA ASP A 581 30.27 1.79 -9.01
C ASP A 581 30.67 0.34 -8.66
N ALA A 582 31.93 0.14 -8.30
CA ALA A 582 32.39 -1.19 -7.92
C ALA A 582 31.69 -1.71 -6.65
N ALA A 583 31.30 -0.81 -5.75
CA ALA A 583 30.69 -1.17 -4.47
C ALA A 583 29.19 -1.50 -4.61
N SER A 584 28.41 -0.68 -5.34
CA SER A 584 26.95 -0.81 -5.36
C SER A 584 26.31 0.05 -6.44
N VAL A 585 24.98 -0.06 -6.58
CA VAL A 585 24.15 0.99 -7.18
C VAL A 585 24.05 2.15 -6.18
N TYR A 586 23.95 3.38 -6.66
CA TYR A 586 23.73 4.54 -5.79
C TYR A 586 22.84 5.60 -6.45
N VAL A 587 22.23 6.42 -5.62
CA VAL A 587 21.51 7.63 -6.01
C VAL A 587 21.91 8.78 -5.10
N GLU A 588 22.11 9.98 -5.67
CA GLU A 588 22.43 11.17 -4.92
C GLU A 588 21.20 12.05 -4.75
N ALA A 589 20.79 12.27 -3.51
CA ALA A 589 19.64 13.07 -3.17
C ALA A 589 19.81 13.76 -1.82
N GLY A 590 19.41 15.04 -1.74
CA GLY A 590 19.49 15.82 -0.51
C GLY A 590 20.90 15.94 0.07
N GLY A 591 21.94 15.98 -0.79
CA GLY A 591 23.33 16.06 -0.38
C GLY A 591 23.88 14.76 0.23
N LYS A 592 23.18 13.65 0.10
CA LYS A 592 23.57 12.31 0.55
C LYS A 592 23.59 11.34 -0.62
N ARG A 593 24.47 10.36 -0.54
CA ARG A 593 24.48 9.20 -1.43
C ARG A 593 23.83 8.02 -0.72
N TRP A 594 22.74 7.49 -1.32
CA TRP A 594 22.02 6.31 -0.87
C TRP A 594 22.43 5.13 -1.73
N ARG A 595 22.88 4.03 -1.10
CA ARG A 595 23.40 2.86 -1.80
C ARG A 595 22.44 1.70 -1.74
N LEU A 596 22.28 1.02 -2.90
CA LEU A 596 21.37 -0.09 -3.11
C LEU A 596 22.16 -1.34 -3.55
N PRO A 597 21.71 -2.55 -3.22
CA PRO A 597 22.32 -3.77 -3.71
C PRO A 597 22.33 -3.88 -5.23
N LYS A 598 23.34 -4.55 -5.75
CA LYS A 598 23.47 -5.00 -7.13
C LYS A 598 22.83 -6.37 -7.28
N GLY A 599 22.19 -6.64 -8.41
CA GLY A 599 21.82 -7.96 -8.88
C GLY A 599 22.91 -8.56 -9.77
N ASP A 600 22.51 -9.28 -10.84
CA ASP A 600 23.43 -9.88 -11.79
C ASP A 600 24.31 -8.83 -12.48
N ALA A 601 25.61 -9.13 -12.69
CA ALA A 601 26.57 -8.24 -13.34
C ALA A 601 26.19 -7.88 -14.78
N ALA A 602 25.36 -8.66 -15.45
CA ALA A 602 24.84 -8.33 -16.77
C ALA A 602 24.03 -7.02 -16.77
N PHE A 603 23.46 -6.62 -15.61
CA PHE A 603 22.75 -5.35 -15.49
C PHE A 603 23.68 -4.12 -15.55
N ASP A 604 24.96 -4.24 -15.22
CA ASP A 604 25.92 -3.12 -15.33
C ASP A 604 25.93 -2.53 -16.76
N LYS A 605 25.72 -3.35 -17.77
CA LYS A 605 25.68 -2.93 -19.20
C LYS A 605 24.32 -2.31 -19.59
N VAL A 606 23.25 -2.72 -18.94
CA VAL A 606 21.87 -2.29 -19.26
C VAL A 606 21.53 -0.96 -18.57
N MET A 607 22.10 -0.71 -17.40
CA MET A 607 21.83 0.49 -16.60
C MET A 607 22.44 1.77 -17.15
N VAL A 608 23.56 1.66 -17.87
CA VAL A 608 24.30 2.82 -18.39
C VAL A 608 23.51 3.41 -19.58
N GLY A 609 22.98 4.61 -19.39
CA GLY A 609 22.27 5.37 -20.42
C GLY A 609 20.74 5.26 -20.38
N ASN A 610 20.15 4.53 -19.41
CA ASN A 610 18.71 4.54 -19.23
C ASN A 610 18.21 5.89 -18.71
N SER A 611 17.04 6.29 -19.21
CA SER A 611 16.35 7.50 -18.77
C SER A 611 15.67 7.29 -17.41
N ALA A 612 15.01 8.34 -16.90
CA ALA A 612 14.17 8.29 -15.70
C ALA A 612 13.01 7.27 -15.76
N ARG A 613 12.90 6.49 -16.83
CA ARG A 613 11.93 5.37 -16.96
C ARG A 613 12.12 4.27 -15.92
N ALA A 614 13.28 4.17 -15.31
CA ALA A 614 13.48 3.30 -14.16
C ALA A 614 12.52 3.59 -13.00
N ILE A 615 11.97 4.81 -12.94
CA ILE A 615 11.01 5.26 -11.93
C ILE A 615 9.67 5.53 -12.60
N ARG A 616 8.64 4.79 -12.21
CA ARG A 616 7.27 4.93 -12.72
C ARG A 616 6.29 5.02 -11.56
N GLU A 617 5.39 6.01 -11.63
CA GLU A 617 4.18 5.93 -10.88
C GLU A 617 3.24 4.95 -11.56
N VAL A 618 2.93 3.84 -10.89
CA VAL A 618 2.10 2.74 -11.42
C VAL A 618 0.81 2.58 -10.66
N GLU A 619 0.74 3.10 -9.46
CA GLU A 619 -0.45 3.33 -8.65
C GLU A 619 -0.43 4.79 -8.25
N SER A 620 -1.58 5.38 -8.00
CA SER A 620 -1.67 6.80 -7.61
C SER A 620 -0.76 7.08 -6.43
N GLU A 621 0.13 8.07 -6.59
CA GLU A 621 1.07 8.52 -5.55
C GLU A 621 2.15 7.51 -5.12
N ARG A 622 2.21 6.33 -5.74
CA ARG A 622 3.20 5.29 -5.47
C ARG A 622 4.11 5.06 -6.68
N ASN A 623 5.40 5.27 -6.48
CA ASN A 623 6.39 4.92 -7.49
C ASN A 623 6.88 3.49 -7.32
N LEU A 624 7.07 2.82 -8.45
CA LEU A 624 7.96 1.68 -8.57
C LEU A 624 9.29 2.12 -9.17
N VAL A 625 10.36 1.49 -8.72
CA VAL A 625 11.71 1.67 -9.24
C VAL A 625 12.24 0.30 -9.65
N ASN A 626 12.62 0.15 -10.92
CA ASN A 626 13.34 -1.05 -11.39
C ASN A 626 14.79 -0.68 -11.65
N VAL A 627 15.68 -1.14 -10.80
CA VAL A 627 17.10 -0.86 -10.89
C VAL A 627 17.93 -2.08 -10.58
N HIS A 628 18.86 -2.41 -11.48
CA HIS A 628 19.83 -3.51 -11.35
C HIS A 628 19.16 -4.86 -10.99
N GLY A 629 18.02 -5.18 -11.61
CA GLY A 629 17.28 -6.43 -11.40
C GLY A 629 16.49 -6.51 -10.10
N THR A 630 16.19 -5.38 -9.46
CA THR A 630 15.30 -5.35 -8.30
C THR A 630 14.23 -4.28 -8.48
N PHE A 631 12.98 -4.66 -8.26
CA PHE A 631 11.88 -3.73 -8.08
C PHE A 631 11.83 -3.24 -6.65
N TYR A 632 11.67 -1.94 -6.50
CA TYR A 632 11.50 -1.25 -5.22
C TYR A 632 10.20 -0.44 -5.23
N GLU A 633 9.52 -0.41 -4.11
CA GLU A 633 8.53 0.62 -3.79
C GLU A 633 9.26 1.86 -3.29
N ALA A 634 8.92 3.03 -3.82
CA ALA A 634 9.49 4.30 -3.39
C ALA A 634 8.39 5.34 -3.26
N PRO A 635 8.14 5.89 -2.07
CA PRO A 635 7.23 7.01 -1.90
C PRO A 635 7.65 8.21 -2.74
N ARG A 636 6.72 9.08 -3.12
CA ARG A 636 7.05 10.39 -3.70
C ARG A 636 7.82 11.24 -2.69
N SER A 637 8.76 12.04 -3.17
CA SER A 637 9.51 12.97 -2.30
C SER A 637 8.67 14.16 -1.84
N ASP A 638 7.71 14.58 -2.63
CA ASP A 638 6.66 15.54 -2.30
C ASP A 638 5.44 15.36 -3.24
N ALA A 639 4.32 16.02 -2.90
CA ALA A 639 3.07 15.98 -3.66
C ALA A 639 3.23 16.35 -5.13
N ASN A 640 4.20 17.18 -5.43
CA ASN A 640 4.38 17.80 -6.74
C ASN A 640 5.50 17.15 -7.56
N ALA A 641 5.93 15.95 -7.21
CA ALA A 641 7.13 15.35 -7.75
C ALA A 641 6.93 13.94 -8.30
N ALA A 642 6.06 13.79 -9.30
CA ALA A 642 5.98 12.54 -10.06
C ALA A 642 7.37 12.16 -10.61
N GLY A 643 7.78 10.92 -10.40
CA GLY A 643 9.11 10.43 -10.78
C GLY A 643 10.26 10.87 -9.87
N LYS A 644 9.98 11.59 -8.77
CA LYS A 644 10.95 11.87 -7.71
C LYS A 644 10.59 11.02 -6.49
N ALA A 645 11.49 10.15 -6.10
CA ALA A 645 11.32 9.25 -4.96
C ALA A 645 11.95 9.82 -3.68
N ASP A 646 11.35 9.50 -2.55
CA ASP A 646 12.00 9.65 -1.25
C ASP A 646 12.91 8.41 -1.02
N TRP A 647 14.17 8.56 -1.36
CA TRP A 647 15.16 7.48 -1.33
C TRP A 647 15.39 6.91 0.07
N ARG A 648 15.12 7.69 1.10
CA ARG A 648 15.22 7.21 2.47
C ARG A 648 14.21 6.13 2.78
N ASN A 649 13.04 6.20 2.19
CA ASN A 649 11.91 5.33 2.42
C ASN A 649 11.73 4.25 1.35
N ILE A 650 12.76 3.97 0.55
CA ILE A 650 12.74 2.92 -0.47
C ILE A 650 12.71 1.52 0.17
N LYS A 651 11.92 0.61 -0.42
CA LYS A 651 11.77 -0.76 0.06
C LYS A 651 11.84 -1.75 -1.10
N PRO A 652 12.68 -2.80 -1.05
CA PRO A 652 12.74 -3.82 -2.09
C PRO A 652 11.49 -4.71 -2.04
N ILE A 653 10.96 -5.04 -3.22
CA ILE A 653 9.79 -5.89 -3.43
C ILE A 653 10.22 -7.28 -3.88
N ALA A 654 10.95 -7.34 -5.00
CA ALA A 654 11.40 -8.58 -5.62
C ALA A 654 12.66 -8.35 -6.45
N SER A 655 13.55 -9.34 -6.49
CA SER A 655 14.71 -9.36 -7.37
C SER A 655 14.50 -10.36 -8.50
N HIS A 656 15.02 -10.03 -9.69
CA HIS A 656 14.85 -10.83 -10.91
C HIS A 656 16.08 -10.77 -11.81
N GLY A 657 16.16 -11.73 -12.74
CA GLY A 657 17.17 -11.80 -13.80
C GLY A 657 16.60 -11.49 -15.19
N LEU A 658 15.58 -10.62 -15.29
CA LEU A 658 14.87 -10.35 -16.54
C LEU A 658 15.27 -8.97 -17.11
N ALA A 659 15.40 -8.89 -18.44
CA ALA A 659 15.73 -7.69 -19.17
C ALA A 659 14.47 -6.84 -19.43
N ILE A 660 13.82 -6.33 -18.38
CA ILE A 660 12.65 -5.46 -18.51
C ILE A 660 13.10 -4.11 -19.05
N ALA A 661 12.67 -3.79 -20.27
CA ALA A 661 13.06 -2.58 -20.99
C ALA A 661 12.36 -1.33 -20.48
N ASP A 662 11.06 -1.45 -20.25
CA ASP A 662 10.18 -0.39 -19.78
C ASP A 662 8.92 -1.01 -19.17
N TYR A 663 8.17 -0.23 -18.40
CA TYR A 663 6.92 -0.67 -17.78
C TYR A 663 6.00 0.52 -17.48
N CYS A 664 4.70 0.27 -17.45
CA CYS A 664 3.69 1.27 -17.06
C CYS A 664 2.42 0.58 -16.60
N THR A 665 1.49 1.36 -16.04
CA THR A 665 0.11 0.91 -15.78
C THR A 665 -0.80 1.37 -16.92
N TRP A 666 -1.67 0.48 -17.37
CA TRP A 666 -2.67 0.76 -18.38
C TRP A 666 -3.92 -0.10 -18.15
N ARG A 667 -5.08 0.52 -18.01
CA ARG A 667 -6.38 -0.13 -17.73
C ARG A 667 -6.38 -1.00 -16.48
N GLY A 668 -5.65 -0.57 -15.44
CA GLY A 668 -5.47 -1.31 -14.19
C GLY A 668 -4.45 -2.44 -14.28
N LEU A 669 -3.87 -2.70 -15.45
CA LEU A 669 -2.85 -3.72 -15.66
C LEU A 669 -1.45 -3.10 -15.58
N LEU A 670 -0.54 -3.77 -14.89
CA LEU A 670 0.89 -3.56 -15.09
C LEU A 670 1.30 -4.17 -16.43
N VAL A 671 2.01 -3.40 -17.23
CA VAL A 671 2.51 -3.83 -18.55
C VAL A 671 4.03 -3.77 -18.52
N LEU A 672 4.68 -4.85 -18.96
CA LEU A 672 6.14 -4.95 -19.05
C LEU A 672 6.55 -5.17 -20.50
N ALA A 673 7.55 -4.41 -20.95
CA ALA A 673 8.26 -4.59 -22.21
C ALA A 673 9.59 -5.35 -21.96
N GLY A 674 10.15 -5.94 -22.99
CA GLY A 674 11.37 -6.77 -22.89
C GLY A 674 11.09 -8.27 -23.05
N THR A 675 10.19 -8.61 -23.97
CA THR A 675 9.84 -10.01 -24.24
C THR A 675 10.91 -10.71 -25.08
N LYS A 676 11.09 -12.02 -24.86
CA LYS A 676 12.05 -12.84 -25.62
C LYS A 676 11.52 -13.25 -26.99
N ALA A 677 12.41 -13.41 -27.95
CA ALA A 677 12.07 -14.00 -29.25
C ALA A 677 11.51 -15.42 -29.05
N GLY A 678 10.39 -15.73 -29.70
CA GLY A 678 9.74 -17.03 -29.62
C GLY A 678 8.88 -17.26 -28.37
N ALA A 679 8.61 -16.22 -27.58
CA ALA A 679 7.57 -16.26 -26.55
C ALA A 679 6.23 -16.70 -27.17
N ARG A 680 5.41 -17.41 -26.37
CA ARG A 680 4.11 -17.91 -26.83
C ARG A 680 3.01 -17.28 -26.01
N PRO A 681 1.87 -16.93 -26.64
CA PRO A 681 0.70 -16.45 -25.93
C PRO A 681 0.28 -17.44 -24.81
N ASP A 682 0.12 -16.94 -23.59
CA ASP A 682 -0.17 -17.73 -22.38
C ASP A 682 -1.24 -17.10 -21.48
N GLY A 683 -1.92 -16.05 -21.95
CA GLY A 683 -2.88 -15.28 -21.15
C GLY A 683 -2.28 -14.04 -20.47
N HIS A 684 -0.95 -13.95 -20.37
CA HIS A 684 -0.20 -12.76 -19.92
C HIS A 684 0.61 -12.13 -21.05
N TYR A 685 1.10 -12.92 -21.98
CA TYR A 685 1.82 -12.43 -23.14
C TYR A 685 0.89 -12.29 -24.36
N PHE A 686 0.91 -11.10 -24.93
CA PHE A 686 0.15 -10.74 -26.13
C PHE A 686 1.11 -10.28 -27.23
N GLU A 687 0.96 -10.83 -28.42
CA GLU A 687 1.84 -10.61 -29.56
C GLU A 687 1.21 -9.68 -30.59
N ALA A 688 2.03 -8.85 -31.21
CA ALA A 688 1.59 -7.97 -32.27
C ALA A 688 1.18 -8.79 -33.51
N ALA A 689 0.02 -8.48 -34.08
CA ALA A 689 -0.51 -9.19 -35.22
C ALA A 689 0.46 -9.17 -36.42
N GLY A 690 0.86 -10.37 -36.86
CA GLY A 690 1.79 -10.55 -38.02
C GLY A 690 3.27 -10.41 -37.66
N GLU A 691 3.66 -10.13 -36.43
CA GLU A 691 5.06 -9.92 -36.03
C GLU A 691 5.48 -10.86 -34.89
N LYS A 692 5.88 -12.08 -35.21
CA LYS A 692 6.35 -13.08 -34.25
C LYS A 692 7.46 -12.55 -33.33
N GLY A 693 7.31 -12.78 -32.03
CA GLY A 693 8.28 -12.38 -31.02
C GLY A 693 8.27 -10.89 -30.70
N ARG A 694 7.27 -10.16 -31.16
CA ARG A 694 7.00 -8.76 -30.77
C ARG A 694 5.77 -8.75 -29.88
N GLY A 695 5.95 -8.57 -28.58
CA GLY A 695 4.85 -8.65 -27.64
C GLY A 695 5.08 -7.87 -26.36
N LEU A 696 4.05 -7.86 -25.54
CA LEU A 696 4.04 -7.26 -24.22
C LEU A 696 3.51 -8.27 -23.21
N TRP A 697 4.02 -8.20 -21.99
CA TRP A 697 3.48 -8.91 -20.85
C TRP A 697 2.49 -8.02 -20.10
N PHE A 698 1.36 -8.59 -19.66
CA PHE A 698 0.32 -7.94 -18.90
C PHE A 698 0.01 -8.73 -17.63
N GLY A 699 -0.15 -8.06 -16.50
CA GLY A 699 -0.52 -8.66 -15.22
C GLY A 699 -1.04 -7.62 -14.23
N ALA A 700 -1.23 -8.01 -12.98
CA ALA A 700 -1.47 -7.09 -11.88
C ALA A 700 -0.14 -6.54 -11.34
N VAL A 701 -0.17 -5.34 -10.74
CA VAL A 701 1.03 -4.78 -10.07
C VAL A 701 1.55 -5.72 -8.98
N ASP A 702 0.66 -6.40 -8.28
CA ASP A 702 1.02 -7.35 -7.23
C ASP A 702 1.58 -8.68 -7.76
N ASP A 703 1.51 -8.97 -9.05
CA ASP A 703 2.23 -10.12 -9.63
C ASP A 703 3.75 -9.97 -9.49
N LEU A 704 4.27 -8.74 -9.31
CA LEU A 704 5.69 -8.51 -9.09
C LEU A 704 6.27 -9.28 -7.89
N TRP A 705 5.47 -9.56 -6.87
CA TRP A 705 5.90 -10.39 -5.74
C TRP A 705 6.32 -11.81 -6.15
N ARG A 706 5.87 -12.28 -7.31
CA ARG A 706 6.15 -13.61 -7.87
C ARG A 706 7.44 -13.67 -8.71
N LEU A 707 8.12 -12.54 -8.91
CA LEU A 707 9.44 -12.49 -9.56
C LEU A 707 10.54 -13.15 -8.71
N GLY A 708 10.39 -13.15 -7.39
CA GLY A 708 11.35 -13.71 -6.45
C GLY A 708 11.42 -12.91 -5.16
N LYS A 709 12.17 -13.41 -4.19
CA LYS A 709 12.44 -12.63 -2.98
C LYS A 709 13.52 -11.58 -3.25
N PRO A 710 13.58 -10.49 -2.49
CA PRO A 710 14.70 -9.57 -2.55
C PRO A 710 16.03 -10.24 -2.20
N VAL A 711 16.97 -10.17 -3.13
CA VAL A 711 18.36 -10.62 -2.97
C VAL A 711 19.30 -9.62 -3.62
N GLY A 712 20.59 -9.68 -3.29
CA GLY A 712 21.59 -8.82 -3.92
C GLY A 712 22.91 -8.81 -3.20
N HIS A 713 23.87 -8.11 -3.78
CA HIS A 713 25.22 -7.98 -3.22
C HIS A 713 25.75 -6.57 -3.41
N GLY A 714 26.84 -6.24 -2.72
CA GLY A 714 27.49 -4.94 -2.75
C GLY A 714 27.61 -4.34 -1.37
N GLY A 715 27.92 -3.07 -1.28
CA GLY A 715 28.10 -2.44 0.03
C GLY A 715 28.46 -0.98 -0.06
N PRO A 716 28.78 -0.36 1.07
CA PRO A 716 29.20 1.03 1.08
C PRO A 716 30.61 1.24 0.53
N TRP A 717 31.51 0.24 0.63
CA TRP A 717 32.90 0.34 0.22
C TRP A 717 33.37 -0.89 -0.57
N PHE A 718 34.12 -0.64 -1.63
CA PHE A 718 34.87 -1.64 -2.35
C PHE A 718 36.25 -1.02 -2.69
N GLU A 719 37.30 -1.48 -2.04
CA GLU A 719 38.67 -0.92 -2.14
C GLU A 719 38.65 0.63 -2.05
N THR A 720 37.87 1.16 -1.16
CA THR A 720 37.62 2.61 -1.00
C THR A 720 38.61 3.19 0.01
N ALA A 721 39.22 4.33 -0.30
CA ALA A 721 39.99 5.09 0.67
C ALA A 721 39.07 5.68 1.73
N VAL A 722 39.20 5.27 2.97
CA VAL A 722 38.38 5.66 4.10
C VAL A 722 39.17 6.44 5.14
N GLU A 723 38.52 7.39 5.80
CA GLU A 723 39.08 8.18 6.88
C GLU A 723 38.69 7.57 8.24
N ALA A 724 39.58 7.65 9.23
CA ALA A 724 39.32 7.17 10.58
C ALA A 724 38.10 7.89 11.20
N GLY A 725 37.18 7.13 11.75
CA GLY A 725 35.97 7.64 12.42
C GLY A 725 34.92 8.22 11.50
N LYS A 726 35.12 8.28 10.17
CA LYS A 726 34.13 8.78 9.21
C LYS A 726 33.20 7.67 8.74
N PRO A 727 31.88 7.79 8.94
CA PRO A 727 30.95 6.78 8.50
C PRO A 727 30.85 6.71 6.98
N SER A 728 30.56 5.53 6.47
CA SER A 728 30.24 5.29 5.07
C SER A 728 28.91 5.92 4.66
N ASP A 729 28.63 5.93 3.34
CA ASP A 729 27.28 6.12 2.83
C ASP A 729 26.33 5.06 3.42
N PRO A 730 25.03 5.39 3.64
CA PRO A 730 24.00 4.41 3.98
C PRO A 730 23.85 3.35 2.88
N TYR A 731 23.81 2.07 3.26
CA TYR A 731 23.52 0.94 2.38
C TYR A 731 22.20 0.31 2.79
N LEU A 732 21.30 0.04 1.83
CA LEU A 732 19.94 -0.46 2.10
C LEU A 732 19.98 -1.83 2.77
N MET A 733 19.15 -2.00 3.83
CA MET A 733 19.14 -3.24 4.62
C MET A 733 17.72 -3.80 4.83
N THR A 734 16.71 -2.98 4.68
CA THR A 734 15.30 -3.37 4.95
C THR A 734 14.81 -4.46 4.00
N ASN A 735 13.92 -5.34 4.47
CA ASN A 735 13.27 -6.43 3.73
C ASN A 735 14.19 -7.50 3.12
N TYR A 736 15.47 -7.48 3.43
CA TYR A 736 16.36 -8.61 3.11
C TYR A 736 16.43 -9.60 4.27
N ASP A 737 16.45 -10.88 3.96
CA ASP A 737 16.27 -11.97 4.91
C ASP A 737 17.55 -12.27 5.68
N ARG A 738 18.53 -12.86 4.98
CA ARG A 738 19.84 -13.22 5.50
C ARG A 738 20.88 -12.24 4.98
N LYS A 739 21.80 -11.84 5.86
CA LYS A 739 22.77 -10.79 5.59
C LYS A 739 24.16 -11.24 6.04
N THR A 740 25.08 -11.34 5.10
CA THR A 740 26.49 -11.67 5.37
C THR A 740 27.35 -10.48 5.00
N LEU A 741 28.12 -9.96 5.95
CA LEU A 741 29.08 -8.86 5.77
C LEU A 741 30.49 -9.41 5.61
N THR A 742 31.18 -8.96 4.56
CA THR A 742 32.58 -9.24 4.32
C THR A 742 33.42 -7.95 4.45
N LEU A 743 34.51 -8.00 5.25
CA LEU A 743 35.39 -6.88 5.54
C LEU A 743 36.81 -7.23 5.20
N SER A 744 37.56 -6.30 4.59
CA SER A 744 39.00 -6.36 4.39
C SER A 744 39.62 -4.97 4.33
N HIS A 745 40.94 -4.84 4.50
CA HIS A 745 41.67 -3.57 4.42
C HIS A 745 43.15 -3.80 4.05
N ASP A 746 43.85 -2.72 3.67
CA ASP A 746 45.28 -2.71 3.30
C ASP A 746 46.22 -2.14 4.39
N ALA A 747 45.66 -1.72 5.54
CA ALA A 747 46.46 -1.17 6.63
C ALA A 747 47.48 -2.18 7.17
N ALA A 748 48.65 -1.71 7.57
CA ALA A 748 49.74 -2.53 8.14
C ALA A 748 49.46 -3.01 9.58
N VAL A 749 48.35 -2.60 10.18
CA VAL A 749 47.89 -2.95 11.52
C VAL A 749 46.42 -3.33 11.51
N PRO A 750 45.94 -4.10 12.48
CA PRO A 750 44.50 -4.43 12.56
C PRO A 750 43.63 -3.19 12.55
N VAL A 751 42.46 -3.27 11.87
CA VAL A 751 41.43 -2.24 11.80
C VAL A 751 40.15 -2.77 12.43
N THR A 752 39.52 -1.96 13.29
CA THR A 752 38.23 -2.29 13.87
C THR A 752 37.12 -1.53 13.12
N PHE A 753 36.21 -2.29 12.56
CA PHE A 753 35.04 -1.77 11.88
C PHE A 753 33.81 -1.81 12.81
N THR A 754 33.18 -0.66 13.02
CA THR A 754 31.91 -0.57 13.72
C THR A 754 30.79 -0.59 12.70
N VAL A 755 29.88 -1.56 12.81
CA VAL A 755 28.66 -1.64 12.03
C VAL A 755 27.56 -0.89 12.76
N GLU A 756 26.98 0.12 12.14
CA GLU A 756 25.90 0.92 12.70
C GLU A 756 24.62 0.75 11.89
N LEU A 757 23.48 0.68 12.59
CA LEU A 757 22.16 0.51 12.03
C LEU A 757 21.28 1.74 12.29
N ASP A 758 20.42 2.09 11.33
CA ASP A 758 19.29 3.00 11.52
C ASP A 758 17.99 2.18 11.55
N PRO A 759 17.55 1.73 12.72
CA PRO A 759 16.37 0.86 12.85
C PRO A 759 15.03 1.61 12.70
N THR A 760 15.04 2.93 12.88
CA THR A 760 13.82 3.73 12.90
C THR A 760 13.65 4.62 11.68
N ASN A 761 14.62 4.59 10.76
CA ASN A 761 14.66 5.46 9.60
C ASN A 761 14.62 6.98 9.94
N THR A 762 15.07 7.33 11.14
CA THR A 762 15.14 8.72 11.61
C THR A 762 16.52 9.36 11.37
N GLY A 763 17.51 8.57 10.94
CA GLY A 763 18.90 8.97 10.84
C GLY A 763 19.64 8.88 12.18
N GLU A 764 19.03 8.27 13.18
CA GLU A 764 19.67 7.94 14.44
C GLU A 764 20.40 6.61 14.33
N TRP A 765 21.69 6.69 14.11
CA TRP A 765 22.55 5.53 13.95
C TRP A 765 22.93 4.94 15.31
N ARG A 766 22.80 3.61 15.43
CA ARG A 766 23.14 2.89 16.65
C ARG A 766 24.18 1.80 16.36
N PRO A 767 25.28 1.71 17.15
CA PRO A 767 26.22 0.61 17.01
C PRO A 767 25.53 -0.74 17.23
N TYR A 768 25.74 -1.65 16.29
CA TYR A 768 25.24 -3.02 16.37
C TYR A 768 26.35 -4.01 16.76
N THR A 769 27.50 -3.96 16.08
CA THR A 769 28.65 -4.83 16.37
C THR A 769 29.98 -4.20 15.93
N GLN A 770 31.05 -4.64 16.55
CA GLN A 770 32.41 -4.32 16.15
C GLN A 770 33.10 -5.57 15.66
N ILE A 771 33.92 -5.44 14.60
CA ILE A 771 34.64 -6.53 13.97
C ILE A 771 36.08 -6.06 13.72
N THR A 772 37.06 -6.68 14.37
CA THR A 772 38.49 -6.39 14.14
C THR A 772 39.00 -7.32 13.03
N VAL A 773 39.55 -6.74 11.99
CA VAL A 773 40.18 -7.43 10.87
C VAL A 773 41.68 -7.29 10.97
N GLY A 774 42.42 -8.41 10.92
CA GLY A 774 43.88 -8.44 10.94
C GLY A 774 44.46 -7.95 9.61
N THR A 775 45.76 -7.57 9.65
CA THR A 775 46.49 -7.15 8.46
C THR A 775 46.48 -8.23 7.37
N GLY A 776 46.06 -7.85 6.16
CA GLY A 776 45.96 -8.76 5.00
C GLY A 776 44.85 -9.82 5.12
N ALA A 777 44.04 -9.76 6.17
CA ALA A 777 42.94 -10.70 6.38
C ALA A 777 41.66 -10.23 5.71
N MET A 778 40.78 -11.21 5.47
CA MET A 778 39.37 -11.00 5.09
C MET A 778 38.50 -11.71 6.11
N VAL A 779 37.49 -11.04 6.61
CA VAL A 779 36.54 -11.59 7.58
C VAL A 779 35.15 -11.55 7.00
N SER A 780 34.47 -12.69 6.94
CA SER A 780 33.06 -12.77 6.59
C SER A 780 32.22 -13.15 7.82
N LYS A 781 31.19 -12.41 8.12
CA LYS A 781 30.32 -12.60 9.28
C LYS A 781 28.85 -12.51 8.89
N ALA A 782 28.10 -13.57 9.15
CA ALA A 782 26.65 -13.51 9.12
C ALA A 782 26.16 -12.60 10.25
N LEU A 783 25.30 -11.65 9.94
CA LEU A 783 24.64 -10.84 10.95
C LEU A 783 23.55 -11.68 11.61
N GLY A 784 23.34 -11.45 12.92
CA GLY A 784 22.30 -12.14 13.67
C GLY A 784 20.89 -11.85 13.16
N PRO A 785 19.92 -12.71 13.49
CA PRO A 785 18.53 -12.52 13.08
C PRO A 785 17.92 -11.22 13.65
N GLU A 786 18.47 -10.72 14.77
CA GLU A 786 18.08 -9.44 15.38
C GLU A 786 18.57 -8.20 14.59
N ALA A 787 19.46 -8.38 13.59
CA ALA A 787 19.97 -7.29 12.77
C ALA A 787 18.89 -6.83 11.75
N ALA A 788 17.90 -6.12 12.23
CA ALA A 788 16.82 -5.54 11.42
C ALA A 788 16.83 -4.02 11.53
N ALA A 789 16.94 -3.36 10.37
CA ALA A 789 16.97 -1.91 10.24
C ALA A 789 16.63 -1.50 8.82
N TYR A 790 16.38 -0.21 8.59
CA TYR A 790 16.24 0.33 7.26
C TYR A 790 17.57 0.42 6.54
N TRP A 791 18.57 0.95 7.21
CA TRP A 791 19.87 1.25 6.65
C TRP A 791 21.00 0.74 7.53
N VAL A 792 22.11 0.41 6.90
CA VAL A 792 23.38 0.06 7.57
C VAL A 792 24.50 0.96 7.04
N ARG A 793 25.45 1.31 7.92
CA ARG A 793 26.69 1.96 7.55
C ARG A 793 27.84 1.37 8.35
N VAL A 794 29.06 1.63 7.90
CA VAL A 794 30.28 1.09 8.50
C VAL A 794 31.22 2.25 8.82
N VAL A 795 31.91 2.16 9.96
CA VAL A 795 32.94 3.12 10.41
C VAL A 795 34.23 2.36 10.67
N ALA A 796 35.35 2.78 10.10
CA ALA A 796 36.65 2.25 10.39
C ALA A 796 37.36 3.12 11.47
N ASP A 797 38.08 2.50 12.43
CA ASP A 797 38.79 3.23 13.45
C ASP A 797 40.11 3.85 12.94
N ARG A 798 40.51 3.50 11.71
CA ARG A 798 41.75 3.97 11.06
C ARG A 798 41.54 4.29 9.60
N ALA A 799 42.34 5.24 9.09
CA ALA A 799 42.41 5.50 7.66
C ALA A 799 43.09 4.33 6.95
N CYS A 800 42.45 3.82 5.89
CA CYS A 800 42.93 2.72 5.07
C CYS A 800 42.18 2.67 3.75
N ARG A 801 42.58 1.75 2.87
CA ARG A 801 41.75 1.32 1.76
C ARG A 801 40.93 0.11 2.23
N ALA A 802 39.62 0.23 2.30
CA ALA A 802 38.73 -0.76 2.88
C ALA A 802 37.71 -1.31 1.90
N THR A 803 37.32 -2.55 2.11
CA THR A 803 36.14 -3.17 1.50
C THR A 803 35.16 -3.56 2.60
N ALA A 804 33.91 -3.16 2.44
CA ALA A 804 32.78 -3.56 3.27
C ALA A 804 31.60 -3.90 2.33
N THR A 805 31.37 -5.19 2.10
CA THR A 805 30.36 -5.68 1.19
C THR A 805 29.41 -6.64 1.88
N PHE A 806 28.16 -6.60 1.49
CA PHE A 806 27.09 -7.47 1.97
C PHE A 806 26.64 -8.42 0.87
N VAL A 807 26.25 -9.61 1.25
CA VAL A 807 25.47 -10.54 0.45
C VAL A 807 24.12 -10.70 1.17
N TYR A 808 23.05 -10.45 0.45
CA TYR A 808 21.69 -10.59 0.90
C TYR A 808 21.04 -11.77 0.17
N GLU A 809 20.55 -12.74 0.97
CA GLU A 809 19.94 -13.98 0.47
C GLU A 809 18.50 -14.16 1.00
#